data_e5cbbfa4c16c1c18c721168f649d8d6e
#
_entry.id   e5cbbfa4c16c1c18c721168f649d8d6e
#
_cell.length_a   1.000
_cell.length_b   1.000
_cell.length_c   1.000
_cell.angle_alpha   90.00
_cell.angle_beta   90.00
_cell.angle_gamma   90.00
#
_symmetry.space_group_name_H-M   'P 1'
#
loop_
_entity.id
_entity.type
_entity.pdbx_description
1 polymer ?
#
loop_
_entity_poly.entity_id
_entity_poly.type
_entity_poly.pdbx_seq_one_letter_code
_entity_poly.pdbx_strand_id
1 'polypeptide(L)'
;MTQHAYSRRRLITILSLLLTLVAMVLAAPPPGASASVSGEDGWWNPTARPTPDSQINVTGEPFKGTDSQGQVRGFVDAHTHLMANEGFGGRLICGKPFSELGIADALKDCPEHYPDGTLAIFDYITHGGDGRHDPVGWPTFKDWPAHDSLTHQQSYYAWVERAWRGGQRVLVNDLVTNGVICSVYFFKDRGCDEMTAIRLEAQKTYDMQAYIDKMYGGPGKGWFRIVTDSAQAREVVQQGKLAVVLGVETSEPFGCKQILDIAQCSRDDIDRGLDELHRLGVRSMFLCHKFDNALCGVRFDEGALGTAINVGQFLSTGTFWKTERCAGPQHDNPIGIAPAPAAQKELPQGVAVPSYAADAQCNTRGLTELGEYAVRGMMKRKMMLEVDHMSVKAAGRAFDILESESYPGVISSHSWMDLDWTERVYRLGGFVAQYMNGAEGFSAEAKRTDALRDKYHVGYGYGTDMNGVGGWPGPRGADTPNPVRYPFRSADGGSLIDRQTTGERTWDINTDGAAHYGLVPDWIEDIRLVGGQGVVDDLFRGAESYLDTWGASEHHKAGVNLAAGSSASASSSEWNPFTSYAPGRAVDGNTGTRWASGWSDDQWLRIDLGSTSLVGRVTLDWERAYGKAYRIEVSTDGTNWQSVWSTTTGDGGLDTARFAGVPARHVRIHGLQRGTNWGYSLHEVGVYST
;
A
#
# COMPACT_ATOMS: atom_id res chain seq x y z
N MET A 1 27.30 74.36 -47.77
CA MET A 1 26.89 74.43 -46.33
C MET A 1 25.64 73.56 -46.01
N THR A 2 25.27 72.58 -46.82
CA THR A 2 23.99 71.85 -46.68
C THR A 2 24.17 70.38 -46.35
N GLN A 3 25.36 69.79 -46.33
CA GLN A 3 25.57 68.40 -45.96
C GLN A 3 25.87 68.12 -44.49
N HIS A 4 26.31 69.08 -43.72
CA HIS A 4 26.60 68.91 -42.28
C HIS A 4 25.41 69.07 -41.38
N ALA A 5 24.36 69.71 -41.81
CA ALA A 5 23.12 69.84 -41.01
C ALA A 5 22.24 68.56 -41.03
N TYR A 6 22.30 67.73 -42.07
CA TYR A 6 21.53 66.53 -42.23
C TYR A 6 22.08 65.36 -41.38
N SER A 7 23.38 65.31 -41.17
CA SER A 7 24.05 64.28 -40.37
C SER A 7 23.78 64.45 -38.85
N ARG A 8 23.76 65.68 -38.32
CA ARG A 8 23.49 65.98 -36.93
C ARG A 8 22.05 65.66 -36.51
N ARG A 9 21.06 65.93 -37.37
CA ARG A 9 19.69 65.59 -37.09
C ARG A 9 19.42 64.11 -37.04
N ARG A 10 20.02 63.28 -37.91
CA ARG A 10 19.91 61.80 -37.87
C ARG A 10 20.61 61.20 -36.65
N LEU A 11 21.75 61.77 -36.21
CA LEU A 11 22.45 61.29 -35.02
C LEU A 11 21.64 61.56 -33.74
N ILE A 12 21.00 62.73 -33.63
CA ILE A 12 20.18 63.12 -32.50
C ILE A 12 18.88 62.26 -32.46
N THR A 13 18.27 61.97 -33.60
CA THR A 13 17.09 61.12 -33.71
C THR A 13 17.39 59.66 -33.35
N ILE A 14 18.56 59.13 -33.77
CA ILE A 14 18.97 57.78 -33.41
C ILE A 14 19.39 57.70 -31.93
N LEU A 15 20.06 58.69 -31.37
CA LEU A 15 20.35 58.70 -29.94
C LEU A 15 19.09 58.86 -29.09
N SER A 16 18.06 59.62 -29.51
CA SER A 16 16.81 59.72 -28.83
C SER A 16 15.99 58.45 -28.90
N LEU A 17 16.01 57.71 -30.04
CA LEU A 17 15.37 56.40 -30.16
C LEU A 17 16.08 55.31 -29.30
N LEU A 18 17.41 55.33 -29.22
CA LEU A 18 18.17 54.42 -28.36
C LEU A 18 17.97 54.70 -26.88
N LEU A 19 17.89 55.98 -26.49
CA LEU A 19 17.58 56.36 -25.09
C LEU A 19 16.13 55.97 -24.69
N THR A 20 15.14 56.07 -25.60
CA THR A 20 13.77 55.60 -25.35
C THR A 20 13.67 54.09 -25.33
N LEU A 21 14.41 53.34 -26.15
CA LEU A 21 14.49 51.87 -26.06
C LEU A 21 15.16 51.39 -24.77
N VAL A 22 16.24 52.05 -24.34
CA VAL A 22 16.89 51.74 -23.06
C VAL A 22 16.00 52.07 -21.86
N ALA A 23 15.25 53.18 -21.94
CA ALA A 23 14.27 53.53 -20.89
C ALA A 23 13.06 52.58 -20.87
N MET A 24 12.64 52.03 -22.01
CA MET A 24 11.58 50.98 -22.04
C MET A 24 12.06 49.62 -21.57
N VAL A 25 13.34 49.28 -21.74
CA VAL A 25 13.94 48.04 -21.22
C VAL A 25 14.16 48.15 -19.70
N LEU A 26 14.38 49.33 -19.15
CA LEU A 26 14.53 49.58 -17.72
C LEU A 26 13.16 49.81 -16.97
N ALA A 27 12.06 49.96 -17.72
CA ALA A 27 10.72 50.14 -17.17
C ALA A 27 9.83 48.92 -17.39
N ALA A 28 10.32 47.83 -18.00
CA ALA A 28 9.61 46.57 -18.00
C ALA A 28 9.75 45.94 -16.60
N PRO A 29 8.63 45.59 -15.92
CA PRO A 29 8.75 44.82 -14.71
C PRO A 29 9.50 43.52 -15.05
N PRO A 30 10.34 43.00 -14.13
CA PRO A 30 11.00 41.73 -14.37
C PRO A 30 9.93 40.68 -14.69
N PRO A 31 10.14 39.81 -15.71
CA PRO A 31 9.20 38.75 -15.98
C PRO A 31 9.18 37.85 -14.77
N GLY A 32 8.00 37.72 -14.14
CA GLY A 32 7.76 36.69 -13.14
C GLY A 32 7.97 37.06 -11.69
N ALA A 33 7.58 38.22 -11.24
CA ALA A 33 6.97 38.29 -9.92
C ALA A 33 5.54 37.72 -10.06
N SER A 34 5.43 36.38 -10.09
CA SER A 34 4.18 35.74 -9.71
C SER A 34 3.78 36.38 -8.39
N ALA A 35 2.62 37.05 -8.35
CA ALA A 35 2.04 37.50 -7.11
C ALA A 35 2.09 36.28 -6.19
N SER A 36 2.91 36.36 -5.13
CA SER A 36 2.75 35.45 -4.01
C SER A 36 1.31 35.67 -3.57
N VAL A 37 0.42 34.74 -3.93
CA VAL A 37 -0.81 34.57 -3.18
C VAL A 37 -0.30 34.52 -1.75
N SER A 38 -0.72 35.48 -0.92
CA SER A 38 -0.45 35.51 0.51
C SER A 38 -1.05 34.22 1.07
N GLY A 39 -0.28 33.13 0.98
CA GLY A 39 -0.58 31.86 1.61
C GLY A 39 -0.51 32.13 3.09
N GLU A 40 -1.49 31.62 3.80
CA GLU A 40 -1.47 31.60 5.26
C GLU A 40 -0.10 31.05 5.69
N ASP A 41 0.63 31.82 6.52
CA ASP A 41 1.97 31.49 7.00
C ASP A 41 1.87 30.26 7.92
N GLY A 42 2.22 29.08 7.42
CA GLY A 42 2.20 27.82 8.17
C GLY A 42 3.40 26.93 7.86
N TRP A 43 3.71 26.01 8.78
CA TRP A 43 4.83 25.08 8.66
C TRP A 43 4.71 24.17 7.41
N TRP A 44 3.50 24.03 6.89
CA TRP A 44 3.21 23.22 5.68
C TRP A 44 3.60 23.93 4.37
N ASN A 45 4.03 25.18 4.42
CA ASN A 45 4.54 25.89 3.27
C ASN A 45 6.08 25.87 3.26
N PRO A 46 6.70 25.56 2.13
CA PRO A 46 8.17 25.54 2.03
C PRO A 46 8.74 26.96 2.17
N THR A 47 9.90 27.05 2.78
CA THR A 47 10.66 28.32 2.88
C THR A 47 11.34 28.70 1.57
N ALA A 48 11.61 27.71 0.71
CA ALA A 48 12.19 27.90 -0.62
C ALA A 48 11.79 26.75 -1.55
N ARG A 49 11.21 27.08 -2.71
CA ARG A 49 10.97 26.11 -3.82
C ARG A 49 11.90 26.43 -4.99
N PRO A 50 12.25 25.44 -5.79
CA PRO A 50 12.80 25.70 -7.12
C PRO A 50 11.88 26.65 -7.92
N THR A 51 12.47 27.44 -8.80
CA THR A 51 11.71 28.27 -9.72
C THR A 51 12.34 28.14 -11.10
N PRO A 52 11.63 27.57 -12.09
CA PRO A 52 10.22 27.14 -12.06
C PRO A 52 9.95 25.84 -11.31
N ASP A 53 8.69 25.62 -10.90
CA ASP A 53 8.19 24.38 -10.30
C ASP A 53 6.69 24.18 -10.59
N SER A 54 6.15 23.01 -10.22
CA SER A 54 4.72 22.71 -10.28
C SER A 54 3.95 23.53 -9.26
N GLN A 55 2.73 23.95 -9.60
CA GLN A 55 1.80 24.51 -8.63
C GLN A 55 1.14 23.39 -7.81
N ILE A 56 0.84 23.65 -6.55
CA ILE A 56 0.13 22.70 -5.70
C ILE A 56 -1.39 22.81 -5.89
N ASN A 57 -1.89 24.05 -6.09
CA ASN A 57 -3.32 24.37 -6.27
C ASN A 57 -4.21 23.83 -5.13
N VAL A 58 -3.68 23.87 -3.90
CA VAL A 58 -4.40 23.58 -2.66
C VAL A 58 -4.15 24.73 -1.69
N THR A 59 -5.22 25.27 -1.12
CA THR A 59 -5.18 26.34 -0.11
C THR A 59 -5.78 25.86 1.21
N GLY A 60 -5.41 26.50 2.32
CA GLY A 60 -5.79 26.12 3.67
C GLY A 60 -4.75 25.23 4.36
N GLU A 61 -4.93 25.04 5.67
CA GLU A 61 -4.07 24.18 6.49
C GLU A 61 -4.36 22.71 6.18
N PRO A 62 -3.34 21.87 5.90
CA PRO A 62 -3.54 20.43 5.75
C PRO A 62 -4.09 19.82 7.05
N PHE A 63 -4.93 18.79 6.91
CA PHE A 63 -5.49 18.04 8.04
C PHE A 63 -4.39 17.56 9.01
N LYS A 64 -4.63 17.64 10.32
CA LYS A 64 -3.65 17.30 11.37
C LYS A 64 -3.41 15.79 11.54
N GLY A 65 -4.10 14.95 10.79
CA GLY A 65 -3.88 13.50 10.78
C GLY A 65 -4.54 12.73 11.92
N THR A 66 -5.21 13.40 12.87
CA THR A 66 -5.91 12.73 13.98
C THR A 66 -7.27 13.34 14.23
N ASP A 67 -8.20 12.54 14.74
CA ASP A 67 -9.47 13.01 15.24
C ASP A 67 -9.37 13.58 16.68
N SER A 68 -10.50 14.02 17.23
CA SER A 68 -10.59 14.57 18.59
C SER A 68 -10.26 13.55 19.71
N GLN A 69 -10.20 12.26 19.38
CA GLN A 69 -9.85 11.17 20.31
C GLN A 69 -8.38 10.76 20.18
N GLY A 70 -7.63 11.39 19.25
CA GLY A 70 -6.24 11.09 18.98
C GLY A 70 -6.01 9.87 18.08
N GLN A 71 -7.08 9.30 17.50
CA GLN A 71 -6.96 8.24 16.52
C GLN A 71 -6.47 8.80 15.18
N VAL A 72 -5.62 8.06 14.49
CA VAL A 72 -5.16 8.43 13.16
C VAL A 72 -6.35 8.46 12.20
N ARG A 73 -6.40 9.50 11.39
CA ARG A 73 -7.32 9.64 10.27
C ARG A 73 -6.55 10.08 9.03
N GLY A 74 -6.99 9.64 7.88
CA GLY A 74 -6.41 10.00 6.59
C GLY A 74 -6.40 8.82 5.64
N PHE A 75 -6.14 9.13 4.39
CA PHE A 75 -6.04 8.13 3.34
C PHE A 75 -4.71 7.40 3.40
N VAL A 76 -4.72 6.14 2.97
CA VAL A 76 -3.52 5.34 2.72
C VAL A 76 -3.48 4.91 1.26
N ASP A 77 -2.38 5.27 0.58
CA ASP A 77 -1.96 4.58 -0.62
C ASP A 77 -1.05 3.43 -0.21
N ALA A 78 -1.56 2.22 -0.34
CA ALA A 78 -0.88 1.02 0.12
C ALA A 78 0.08 0.44 -0.92
N HIS A 79 0.15 1.04 -2.14
CA HIS A 79 0.97 0.52 -3.24
C HIS A 79 1.24 1.58 -4.30
N THR A 80 2.47 2.07 -4.36
CA THR A 80 2.95 3.01 -5.39
C THR A 80 4.46 2.90 -5.60
N HIS A 81 4.98 3.41 -6.73
CA HIS A 81 6.36 3.23 -7.16
C HIS A 81 7.04 4.58 -7.47
N LEU A 82 7.34 5.36 -6.41
CA LEU A 82 7.90 6.71 -6.60
C LEU A 82 9.20 6.72 -7.39
N MET A 83 10.04 5.70 -7.22
CA MET A 83 11.40 5.63 -7.74
C MET A 83 11.57 4.66 -8.91
N ALA A 84 10.49 4.21 -9.55
CA ALA A 84 10.54 3.24 -10.65
C ALA A 84 11.41 3.67 -11.85
N ASN A 85 11.68 4.98 -11.99
CA ASN A 85 12.65 5.48 -12.96
C ASN A 85 14.08 4.97 -12.73
N GLU A 86 14.40 4.51 -11.53
CA GLU A 86 15.67 3.87 -11.18
C GLU A 86 15.66 2.36 -11.41
N GLY A 87 14.46 1.75 -11.49
CA GLY A 87 14.25 0.36 -11.86
C GLY A 87 14.43 0.08 -13.34
N PHE A 88 14.19 -1.16 -13.77
CA PHE A 88 14.13 -1.59 -15.18
C PHE A 88 15.33 -1.17 -16.04
N GLY A 89 16.51 -1.04 -15.45
CA GLY A 89 17.71 -0.57 -16.15
C GLY A 89 17.89 0.94 -16.20
N GLY A 90 16.96 1.71 -15.64
CA GLY A 90 17.08 3.15 -15.41
C GLY A 90 16.62 4.06 -16.55
N ARG A 91 15.89 3.52 -17.54
CA ARG A 91 15.41 4.27 -18.70
C ARG A 91 13.99 3.95 -19.14
N LEU A 92 13.34 2.93 -18.55
CA LEU A 92 11.99 2.56 -18.94
C LEU A 92 10.97 3.65 -18.58
N ILE A 93 11.08 4.21 -17.38
CA ILE A 93 10.25 5.32 -16.93
C ILE A 93 11.01 6.62 -17.15
N CYS A 94 10.53 7.43 -18.08
CA CYS A 94 11.12 8.73 -18.39
C CYS A 94 10.78 9.78 -17.33
N GLY A 95 11.75 10.61 -16.96
CA GLY A 95 11.60 11.63 -15.92
C GLY A 95 12.00 11.15 -14.53
N LYS A 96 12.04 12.08 -13.58
CA LYS A 96 12.47 11.86 -12.20
C LYS A 96 11.43 12.40 -11.23
N PRO A 97 11.24 11.77 -10.05
CA PRO A 97 10.30 12.26 -9.04
C PRO A 97 10.76 13.58 -8.40
N PHE A 98 12.03 13.93 -8.48
CA PHE A 98 12.60 15.21 -8.03
C PHE A 98 13.95 15.48 -8.71
N SER A 99 14.39 16.74 -8.69
CA SER A 99 15.74 17.14 -9.09
C SER A 99 16.17 18.40 -8.32
N GLU A 100 17.44 18.47 -7.93
CA GLU A 100 18.04 19.68 -7.34
C GLU A 100 18.02 20.87 -8.32
N LEU A 101 17.89 20.61 -9.61
CA LEU A 101 17.77 21.61 -10.67
C LEU A 101 16.31 22.01 -10.98
N GLY A 102 15.34 21.46 -10.21
CA GLY A 102 13.91 21.73 -10.36
C GLY A 102 13.23 20.93 -11.47
N ILE A 103 11.97 21.29 -11.75
CA ILE A 103 11.08 20.55 -12.66
C ILE A 103 11.58 20.53 -14.09
N ALA A 104 12.24 21.58 -14.56
CA ALA A 104 12.77 21.66 -15.92
C ALA A 104 13.89 20.64 -16.21
N ASP A 105 14.54 20.08 -15.19
CA ASP A 105 15.43 18.93 -15.30
C ASP A 105 14.73 17.62 -14.99
N ALA A 106 13.85 17.62 -13.98
CA ALA A 106 13.17 16.41 -13.53
C ALA A 106 12.23 15.84 -14.60
N LEU A 107 11.43 16.69 -15.21
CA LEU A 107 10.36 16.32 -16.15
C LEU A 107 10.56 17.01 -17.52
N LYS A 108 11.79 16.94 -18.04
CA LYS A 108 12.09 17.42 -19.39
C LYS A 108 11.53 16.46 -20.47
N ASP A 109 12.05 16.55 -21.65
CA ASP A 109 11.74 15.65 -22.76
C ASP A 109 12.22 14.20 -22.52
N CYS A 110 11.59 13.26 -23.20
CA CYS A 110 11.89 11.83 -23.17
C CYS A 110 12.62 11.40 -24.45
N PRO A 111 13.97 11.52 -24.51
CA PRO A 111 14.72 11.21 -25.73
C PRO A 111 14.59 9.75 -26.17
N GLU A 112 14.30 8.82 -25.27
CA GLU A 112 14.06 7.41 -25.56
C GLU A 112 12.76 7.20 -26.34
N HIS A 113 11.84 8.17 -26.32
CA HIS A 113 10.55 8.11 -27.02
C HIS A 113 10.55 8.86 -28.38
N TYR A 114 11.68 9.50 -28.77
CA TYR A 114 11.74 10.24 -30.03
C TYR A 114 11.63 9.34 -31.25
N PRO A 115 11.05 9.86 -32.39
CA PRO A 115 10.65 11.27 -32.52
C PRO A 115 9.22 11.61 -32.07
N ASP A 116 8.32 10.64 -31.95
CA ASP A 116 6.89 10.85 -31.79
C ASP A 116 6.22 9.79 -30.88
N GLY A 117 6.91 9.33 -29.85
CA GLY A 117 6.44 8.27 -28.96
C GLY A 117 6.62 6.85 -29.49
N THR A 118 7.02 6.68 -30.75
CA THR A 118 7.10 5.35 -31.39
C THR A 118 8.02 4.37 -30.68
N LEU A 119 9.01 4.84 -29.92
CA LEU A 119 9.93 3.99 -29.17
C LEU A 119 9.46 3.68 -27.73
N ALA A 120 8.35 4.24 -27.29
CA ALA A 120 7.71 3.91 -26.01
C ALA A 120 6.98 2.55 -26.12
N ILE A 121 7.73 1.47 -26.28
CA ILE A 121 7.23 0.13 -26.63
C ILE A 121 6.18 -0.38 -25.63
N PHE A 122 6.34 -0.07 -24.34
CA PHE A 122 5.42 -0.52 -23.32
C PHE A 122 4.09 0.23 -23.35
N ASP A 123 4.07 1.53 -23.65
CA ASP A 123 2.83 2.27 -23.89
C ASP A 123 2.05 1.66 -25.07
N TYR A 124 2.77 1.15 -26.06
CA TYR A 124 2.22 0.42 -27.20
C TYR A 124 1.55 -0.91 -26.84
N ILE A 125 2.22 -1.69 -25.98
CA ILE A 125 1.76 -3.04 -25.63
C ILE A 125 0.54 -2.98 -24.71
N THR A 126 0.50 -1.99 -23.82
CA THR A 126 -0.53 -1.88 -22.79
C THR A 126 -1.80 -1.18 -23.24
N HIS A 127 -1.73 -0.28 -24.23
CA HIS A 127 -2.88 0.54 -24.65
C HIS A 127 -3.58 0.09 -25.92
N GLY A 128 -2.96 -0.80 -26.71
CA GLY A 128 -3.53 -1.23 -28.01
C GLY A 128 -3.66 -0.11 -29.04
N GLY A 129 -3.07 1.07 -28.78
CA GLY A 129 -2.98 2.22 -29.67
C GLY A 129 -1.73 2.20 -30.55
N ASP A 130 -1.43 3.31 -31.21
CA ASP A 130 -0.19 3.47 -31.97
C ASP A 130 0.97 4.00 -31.12
N GLY A 131 0.77 4.25 -29.82
CA GLY A 131 1.76 4.71 -28.85
C GLY A 131 2.30 6.12 -29.14
N ARG A 132 1.77 6.81 -30.16
CA ARG A 132 2.27 8.10 -30.59
C ARG A 132 1.87 9.20 -29.62
N HIS A 133 2.87 9.98 -29.21
CA HIS A 133 2.68 11.13 -28.35
C HIS A 133 3.83 12.12 -28.51
N ASP A 134 3.62 13.36 -28.13
CA ASP A 134 4.69 14.35 -28.00
C ASP A 134 5.55 14.00 -26.77
N PRO A 135 6.84 13.62 -26.94
CA PRO A 135 7.70 13.23 -25.83
C PRO A 135 8.22 14.41 -24.99
N VAL A 136 7.82 15.65 -25.30
CA VAL A 136 8.25 16.85 -24.57
C VAL A 136 7.41 17.01 -23.29
N GLY A 137 8.08 17.06 -22.14
CA GLY A 137 7.46 17.37 -20.86
C GLY A 137 7.44 18.87 -20.58
N TRP A 138 8.29 19.33 -19.65
CA TRP A 138 8.38 20.76 -19.32
C TRP A 138 8.76 21.62 -20.54
N PRO A 139 8.10 22.79 -20.78
CA PRO A 139 6.97 23.34 -20.00
C PRO A 139 5.60 22.93 -20.51
N THR A 140 5.47 22.28 -21.67
CA THR A 140 4.21 22.14 -22.40
C THR A 140 3.32 21.03 -21.89
N PHE A 141 3.90 19.89 -21.50
CA PHE A 141 3.16 18.70 -21.02
C PHE A 141 1.96 18.34 -21.91
N LYS A 142 2.15 18.41 -23.23
CA LYS A 142 1.05 18.28 -24.19
C LYS A 142 0.36 16.93 -24.12
N ASP A 143 1.11 15.83 -24.13
CA ASP A 143 0.57 14.49 -24.22
C ASP A 143 0.89 13.62 -22.99
N TRP A 144 1.80 14.04 -22.11
CA TRP A 144 2.10 13.35 -20.84
C TRP A 144 2.36 14.35 -19.70
N PRO A 145 2.17 13.96 -18.40
CA PRO A 145 1.56 12.70 -17.98
C PRO A 145 0.08 12.61 -18.36
N ALA A 146 -0.37 11.40 -18.63
CA ALA A 146 -1.76 11.06 -18.89
C ALA A 146 -2.08 9.72 -18.19
N HIS A 147 -3.35 9.40 -17.97
CA HIS A 147 -3.76 8.18 -17.28
C HIS A 147 -3.26 6.89 -17.93
N ASP A 148 -2.82 6.98 -19.16
CA ASP A 148 -2.34 5.89 -20.01
C ASP A 148 -0.89 6.09 -20.53
N SER A 149 -0.16 7.08 -20.06
CA SER A 149 1.26 7.30 -20.42
C SER A 149 2.21 6.58 -19.46
N LEU A 150 2.18 5.24 -19.45
CA LEU A 150 2.74 4.38 -18.39
C LEU A 150 4.26 4.38 -18.26
N THR A 151 4.98 4.85 -19.27
CA THR A 151 6.46 4.93 -19.29
C THR A 151 6.99 6.34 -19.02
N HIS A 152 6.17 7.18 -18.37
CA HIS A 152 6.54 8.53 -17.96
C HIS A 152 6.39 8.69 -16.45
N GLN A 153 7.22 9.53 -15.84
CA GLN A 153 7.13 9.84 -14.41
C GLN A 153 5.82 10.56 -14.07
N GLN A 154 5.04 9.96 -13.17
CA GLN A 154 3.73 10.49 -12.76
C GLN A 154 3.67 10.80 -11.26
N SER A 155 4.78 10.60 -10.53
CA SER A 155 4.89 10.82 -9.08
C SER A 155 5.90 11.91 -8.72
N TYR A 156 5.90 13.04 -9.45
CA TYR A 156 6.73 14.19 -9.10
C TYR A 156 6.40 14.70 -7.69
N TYR A 157 7.42 15.05 -6.91
CA TYR A 157 7.25 15.33 -5.46
C TYR A 157 6.14 16.35 -5.15
N ALA A 158 5.98 17.39 -5.99
CA ALA A 158 4.95 18.40 -5.79
C ALA A 158 3.53 17.85 -6.04
N TRP A 159 3.38 16.85 -6.90
CA TRP A 159 2.11 16.14 -7.09
C TRP A 159 1.79 15.23 -5.89
N VAL A 160 2.80 14.57 -5.31
CA VAL A 160 2.64 13.84 -4.05
C VAL A 160 2.31 14.79 -2.89
N GLU A 161 2.91 16.00 -2.85
CA GLU A 161 2.54 17.02 -1.87
C GLU A 161 1.07 17.42 -1.97
N ARG A 162 0.52 17.52 -3.20
CA ARG A 162 -0.90 17.84 -3.39
C ARG A 162 -1.80 16.75 -2.81
N ALA A 163 -1.46 15.47 -2.98
CA ALA A 163 -2.19 14.35 -2.39
C ALA A 163 -2.12 14.36 -0.84
N TRP A 164 -0.93 14.62 -0.28
CA TRP A 164 -0.76 14.81 1.16
C TRP A 164 -1.64 15.95 1.70
N ARG A 165 -1.66 17.10 1.03
CA ARG A 165 -2.53 18.22 1.41
C ARG A 165 -4.01 17.89 1.27
N GLY A 166 -4.37 16.97 0.36
CA GLY A 166 -5.72 16.43 0.18
C GLY A 166 -6.18 15.43 1.23
N GLY A 167 -5.32 15.07 2.20
CA GLY A 167 -5.69 14.19 3.32
C GLY A 167 -4.97 12.84 3.36
N GLN A 168 -4.04 12.54 2.44
CA GLN A 168 -3.23 11.33 2.52
C GLN A 168 -2.26 11.41 3.70
N ARG A 169 -2.14 10.32 4.48
CA ARG A 169 -1.30 10.29 5.69
C ARG A 169 -0.34 9.11 5.73
N VAL A 170 -0.63 8.05 5.00
CA VAL A 170 0.28 6.91 4.82
C VAL A 170 0.48 6.68 3.33
N LEU A 171 1.71 6.37 2.94
CA LEU A 171 2.09 6.01 1.59
C LEU A 171 3.08 4.84 1.67
N VAL A 172 2.79 3.76 0.98
CA VAL A 172 3.73 2.64 0.81
C VAL A 172 4.42 2.80 -0.54
N ASN A 173 5.73 3.06 -0.49
CA ASN A 173 6.56 3.11 -1.68
C ASN A 173 7.18 1.74 -1.91
N ASP A 174 6.56 0.94 -2.76
CA ASP A 174 7.08 -0.35 -3.19
C ASP A 174 8.19 -0.14 -4.21
N LEU A 175 9.39 -0.55 -3.83
CA LEU A 175 10.58 -0.51 -4.68
C LEU A 175 10.41 -1.60 -5.73
N VAL A 176 10.42 -1.22 -7.03
CA VAL A 176 9.96 -2.09 -8.11
C VAL A 176 10.96 -2.23 -9.23
N THR A 177 11.15 -3.46 -9.68
CA THR A 177 11.85 -3.75 -10.92
C THR A 177 11.52 -5.15 -11.42
N ASN A 178 11.84 -5.41 -12.69
CA ASN A 178 11.69 -6.73 -13.29
C ASN A 178 12.88 -7.00 -14.22
N GLY A 179 13.65 -8.03 -13.90
CA GLY A 179 14.87 -8.39 -14.61
C GLY A 179 14.64 -8.79 -16.07
N VAL A 180 13.48 -9.40 -16.39
CA VAL A 180 13.13 -9.77 -17.78
C VAL A 180 12.77 -8.54 -18.60
N ILE A 181 11.89 -7.67 -18.08
CA ILE A 181 11.54 -6.40 -18.73
C ILE A 181 12.79 -5.58 -18.98
N CYS A 182 13.64 -5.42 -17.97
CA CYS A 182 14.94 -4.77 -18.11
C CYS A 182 15.79 -5.41 -19.22
N SER A 183 15.84 -6.75 -19.29
CA SER A 183 16.70 -7.46 -20.24
C SER A 183 16.27 -7.25 -21.69
N VAL A 184 14.97 -7.19 -21.96
CA VAL A 184 14.41 -7.02 -23.32
C VAL A 184 14.31 -5.55 -23.73
N TYR A 185 14.33 -4.61 -22.79
CA TYR A 185 14.30 -3.18 -23.10
C TYR A 185 15.65 -2.70 -23.64
N PHE A 186 15.61 -1.94 -24.74
CA PHE A 186 16.83 -1.56 -25.48
C PHE A 186 17.65 -0.48 -24.77
N PHE A 187 16.97 0.49 -24.15
CA PHE A 187 17.62 1.63 -23.52
C PHE A 187 17.82 1.35 -22.04
N LYS A 188 19.05 1.29 -21.60
CA LYS A 188 19.38 1.11 -20.19
C LYS A 188 20.75 1.69 -19.84
N ASP A 189 20.84 2.22 -18.64
CA ASP A 189 22.07 2.79 -18.08
C ASP A 189 22.75 1.81 -17.12
N ARG A 190 22.02 0.76 -16.67
CA ARG A 190 22.43 -0.13 -15.61
C ARG A 190 22.12 -1.59 -15.95
N GLY A 191 22.69 -2.50 -15.15
CA GLY A 191 22.37 -3.92 -15.20
C GLY A 191 20.95 -4.21 -14.69
N CYS A 192 20.49 -5.44 -14.93
CA CYS A 192 19.12 -5.89 -14.62
C CYS A 192 19.04 -6.74 -13.33
N ASP A 193 20.02 -6.63 -12.44
CA ASP A 193 19.95 -7.27 -11.11
C ASP A 193 18.93 -6.54 -10.24
N GLU A 194 17.88 -7.26 -9.82
CA GLU A 194 16.75 -6.68 -9.12
C GLU A 194 17.15 -6.09 -7.77
N MET A 195 17.95 -6.79 -6.98
CA MET A 195 18.38 -6.30 -5.68
C MET A 195 19.26 -5.05 -5.76
N THR A 196 20.01 -4.88 -6.86
CA THR A 196 20.80 -3.66 -7.11
C THR A 196 19.89 -2.47 -7.40
N ALA A 197 18.82 -2.65 -8.18
CA ALA A 197 17.82 -1.61 -8.42
C ALA A 197 17.10 -1.22 -7.12
N ILE A 198 16.65 -2.20 -6.33
CA ILE A 198 15.98 -1.99 -5.03
C ILE A 198 16.83 -1.15 -4.07
N ARG A 199 18.15 -1.42 -3.97
CA ARG A 199 19.07 -0.60 -3.15
C ARG A 199 19.11 0.84 -3.61
N LEU A 200 19.16 1.05 -4.92
CA LEU A 200 19.20 2.39 -5.51
C LEU A 200 17.89 3.15 -5.29
N GLU A 201 16.76 2.51 -5.52
CA GLU A 201 15.44 3.11 -5.28
C GLU A 201 15.22 3.48 -3.81
N ALA A 202 15.64 2.61 -2.87
CA ALA A 202 15.63 2.93 -1.46
C ALA A 202 16.47 4.18 -1.17
N GLN A 203 17.71 4.23 -1.65
CA GLN A 203 18.59 5.40 -1.48
C GLN A 203 17.96 6.67 -2.07
N LYS A 204 17.36 6.59 -3.26
CA LYS A 204 16.70 7.72 -3.91
C LYS A 204 15.46 8.21 -3.15
N THR A 205 14.76 7.31 -2.49
CA THR A 205 13.64 7.70 -1.60
C THR A 205 14.14 8.51 -0.39
N TYR A 206 15.26 8.12 0.21
CA TYR A 206 15.92 8.92 1.26
C TYR A 206 16.46 10.25 0.72
N ASP A 207 17.02 10.27 -0.50
CA ASP A 207 17.48 11.50 -1.17
C ASP A 207 16.30 12.48 -1.38
N MET A 208 15.12 11.98 -1.79
CA MET A 208 13.90 12.79 -1.94
C MET A 208 13.43 13.36 -0.60
N GLN A 209 13.48 12.58 0.48
CA GLN A 209 13.18 13.09 1.82
C GLN A 209 14.12 14.24 2.19
N ALA A 210 15.41 14.08 1.96
CA ALA A 210 16.41 15.13 2.25
C ALA A 210 16.20 16.39 1.37
N TYR A 211 15.84 16.21 0.11
CA TYR A 211 15.49 17.29 -0.81
C TYR A 211 14.27 18.08 -0.31
N ILE A 212 13.20 17.39 0.12
CA ILE A 212 12.01 18.04 0.69
C ILE A 212 12.39 18.74 2.01
N ASP A 213 13.14 18.09 2.89
CA ASP A 213 13.60 18.68 4.14
C ASP A 213 14.33 20.02 3.92
N LYS A 214 15.19 20.09 2.91
CA LYS A 214 15.92 21.32 2.52
C LYS A 214 14.96 22.44 2.18
N MET A 215 13.91 22.18 1.43
CA MET A 215 12.89 23.19 1.08
C MET A 215 12.11 23.70 2.30
N TYR A 216 11.98 22.92 3.34
CA TYR A 216 11.25 23.23 4.58
C TYR A 216 12.15 23.73 5.72
N GLY A 217 13.40 24.09 5.44
CA GLY A 217 14.32 24.71 6.40
C GLY A 217 15.24 23.74 7.12
N GLY A 218 15.37 22.50 6.66
CA GLY A 218 16.40 21.56 7.12
C GLY A 218 15.90 20.20 7.58
N PRO A 219 16.78 19.34 8.08
CA PRO A 219 16.48 17.96 8.41
C PRO A 219 15.29 17.82 9.38
N GLY A 220 14.35 16.92 9.04
CA GLY A 220 13.14 16.64 9.80
C GLY A 220 12.03 17.67 9.68
N LYS A 221 12.21 18.74 8.91
CA LYS A 221 11.22 19.82 8.74
C LYS A 221 10.20 19.54 7.65
N GLY A 222 10.56 18.76 6.65
CA GLY A 222 9.66 18.40 5.54
C GLY A 222 8.47 17.55 5.98
N TRP A 223 7.48 17.51 5.11
CA TRP A 223 6.24 16.76 5.30
C TRP A 223 6.36 15.27 4.94
N PHE A 224 7.33 14.86 4.13
CA PHE A 224 7.57 13.50 3.67
C PHE A 224 8.54 12.80 4.64
N ARG A 225 8.09 11.75 5.33
CA ARG A 225 8.89 11.10 6.38
C ARG A 225 8.91 9.58 6.21
N ILE A 226 10.07 9.02 5.85
CA ILE A 226 10.27 7.57 5.84
C ILE A 226 10.27 7.09 7.28
N VAL A 227 9.49 6.05 7.56
CA VAL A 227 9.27 5.46 8.88
C VAL A 227 9.60 3.98 8.88
N THR A 228 10.07 3.46 10.00
CA THR A 228 10.54 2.08 10.12
C THR A 228 9.83 1.27 11.20
N ASP A 229 8.88 1.87 11.89
CA ASP A 229 7.96 1.22 12.81
C ASP A 229 6.63 1.98 12.90
N SER A 230 5.59 1.28 13.35
CA SER A 230 4.22 1.80 13.40
C SER A 230 4.07 2.95 14.41
N ALA A 231 4.83 2.96 15.51
CA ALA A 231 4.80 4.02 16.50
C ALA A 231 5.37 5.32 15.92
N GLN A 232 6.50 5.25 15.23
CA GLN A 232 7.08 6.37 14.48
C GLN A 232 6.12 6.89 13.41
N ALA A 233 5.44 5.98 12.68
CA ALA A 233 4.46 6.38 11.69
C ALA A 233 3.30 7.17 12.32
N ARG A 234 2.75 6.72 13.45
CA ARG A 234 1.71 7.43 14.20
C ARG A 234 2.18 8.82 14.67
N GLU A 235 3.40 8.92 15.18
CA GLU A 235 3.98 10.20 15.59
C GLU A 235 4.09 11.17 14.40
N VAL A 236 4.56 10.69 13.25
CA VAL A 236 4.66 11.48 12.01
C VAL A 236 3.29 12.00 11.58
N VAL A 237 2.27 11.12 11.57
CA VAL A 237 0.89 11.49 11.20
C VAL A 237 0.29 12.48 12.20
N GLN A 238 0.51 12.31 13.51
CA GLN A 238 0.06 13.25 14.55
C GLN A 238 0.66 14.66 14.38
N GLN A 239 1.84 14.75 13.74
CA GLN A 239 2.42 16.04 13.34
C GLN A 239 1.81 16.62 12.06
N GLY A 240 0.80 15.98 11.48
CA GLY A 240 0.17 16.36 10.22
C GLY A 240 0.98 16.00 8.97
N LYS A 241 2.07 15.23 9.11
CA LYS A 241 2.98 14.85 8.03
C LYS A 241 2.55 13.53 7.36
N LEU A 242 3.21 13.20 6.26
CA LEU A 242 3.03 11.95 5.52
C LEU A 242 4.03 10.91 6.04
N ALA A 243 3.56 9.80 6.56
CA ALA A 243 4.37 8.62 6.89
C ALA A 243 4.57 7.79 5.62
N VAL A 244 5.83 7.53 5.26
CA VAL A 244 6.22 6.76 4.08
C VAL A 244 6.85 5.45 4.52
N VAL A 245 6.24 4.35 4.14
CA VAL A 245 6.70 2.99 4.39
C VAL A 245 7.40 2.48 3.13
N LEU A 246 8.51 1.77 3.26
CA LEU A 246 9.15 1.11 2.14
C LEU A 246 8.65 -0.33 2.04
N GLY A 247 8.17 -0.70 0.86
CA GLY A 247 7.86 -2.06 0.45
C GLY A 247 8.77 -2.53 -0.69
N VAL A 248 8.63 -3.77 -1.13
CA VAL A 248 9.36 -4.32 -2.28
C VAL A 248 8.45 -5.18 -3.13
N GLU A 249 8.41 -4.89 -4.42
CA GLU A 249 7.73 -5.69 -5.44
C GLU A 249 8.70 -6.08 -6.56
N THR A 250 9.18 -7.32 -6.53
CA THR A 250 10.06 -7.88 -7.56
C THR A 250 9.68 -9.29 -7.94
N SER A 251 10.05 -9.71 -9.15
CA SER A 251 9.79 -11.07 -9.63
C SER A 251 10.78 -12.11 -9.09
N GLU A 252 11.99 -11.69 -8.74
CA GLU A 252 13.09 -12.58 -8.38
C GLU A 252 13.85 -12.07 -7.13
N PRO A 253 13.14 -11.87 -5.99
CA PRO A 253 13.76 -11.35 -4.77
C PRO A 253 14.93 -12.24 -4.33
N PHE A 254 16.02 -11.64 -3.87
CA PHE A 254 17.24 -12.32 -3.38
C PHE A 254 17.94 -13.18 -4.44
N GLY A 255 17.64 -12.99 -5.74
CA GLY A 255 18.08 -13.86 -6.81
C GLY A 255 17.37 -15.24 -6.78
N CYS A 256 16.23 -15.35 -6.14
CA CYS A 256 15.44 -16.57 -6.04
C CYS A 256 14.70 -16.92 -7.35
N LYS A 257 15.46 -16.89 -8.44
CA LYS A 257 15.07 -17.44 -9.73
C LYS A 257 14.78 -18.94 -9.64
N GLN A 258 13.97 -19.40 -10.59
CA GLN A 258 14.01 -20.84 -10.96
C GLN A 258 14.37 -20.98 -12.44
N ILE A 259 15.10 -22.00 -12.77
CA ILE A 259 15.42 -22.38 -14.15
C ILE A 259 15.08 -23.85 -14.31
N LEU A 260 14.14 -24.16 -15.21
CA LEU A 260 13.63 -25.54 -15.43
C LEU A 260 13.25 -26.24 -14.11
N ASP A 261 12.48 -25.53 -13.26
CA ASP A 261 12.03 -25.96 -11.93
C ASP A 261 13.14 -26.14 -10.88
N ILE A 262 14.38 -25.71 -11.16
CA ILE A 262 15.50 -25.75 -10.20
C ILE A 262 15.70 -24.38 -9.58
N ALA A 263 15.59 -24.28 -8.25
CA ALA A 263 15.83 -23.06 -7.50
C ALA A 263 17.30 -22.59 -7.64
N GLN A 264 17.48 -21.28 -7.84
CA GLN A 264 18.80 -20.66 -7.97
C GLN A 264 19.24 -19.95 -6.69
N CYS A 265 18.47 -20.05 -5.61
CA CYS A 265 18.82 -19.50 -4.29
C CYS A 265 18.70 -20.57 -3.20
N SER A 266 19.25 -20.25 -2.05
CA SER A 266 19.25 -21.05 -0.83
C SER A 266 18.56 -20.33 0.34
N ARG A 267 18.36 -21.01 1.46
CA ARG A 267 17.88 -20.39 2.70
C ARG A 267 18.80 -19.27 3.20
N ASP A 268 20.11 -19.43 3.03
CA ASP A 268 21.09 -18.41 3.40
C ASP A 268 20.98 -17.15 2.54
N ASP A 269 20.62 -17.28 1.26
CA ASP A 269 20.36 -16.13 0.37
C ASP A 269 19.10 -15.40 0.82
N ILE A 270 18.05 -16.12 1.19
CA ILE A 270 16.81 -15.55 1.73
C ILE A 270 17.08 -14.79 3.05
N ASP A 271 17.80 -15.40 3.98
CA ASP A 271 18.11 -14.74 5.26
C ASP A 271 18.94 -13.46 5.06
N ARG A 272 20.00 -13.52 4.23
CA ARG A 272 20.80 -12.33 3.91
C ARG A 272 19.97 -11.24 3.24
N GLY A 273 19.10 -11.61 2.29
CA GLY A 273 18.26 -10.69 1.57
C GLY A 273 17.22 -10.02 2.48
N LEU A 274 16.53 -10.79 3.33
CA LEU A 274 15.58 -10.25 4.31
C LEU A 274 16.26 -9.33 5.33
N ASP A 275 17.47 -9.69 5.83
CA ASP A 275 18.25 -8.83 6.73
C ASP A 275 18.67 -7.54 6.03
N GLU A 276 19.02 -7.61 4.75
CA GLU A 276 19.35 -6.44 3.96
C GLU A 276 18.16 -5.50 3.77
N LEU A 277 17.01 -6.03 3.32
CA LEU A 277 15.79 -5.25 3.13
C LEU A 277 15.35 -4.59 4.44
N HIS A 278 15.38 -5.33 5.55
CA HIS A 278 15.03 -4.78 6.85
C HIS A 278 15.95 -3.63 7.27
N ARG A 279 17.27 -3.73 6.98
CA ARG A 279 18.25 -2.64 7.24
C ARG A 279 18.05 -1.43 6.33
N LEU A 280 17.56 -1.62 5.09
CA LEU A 280 17.18 -0.53 4.20
C LEU A 280 15.91 0.21 4.64
N GLY A 281 15.18 -0.33 5.61
CA GLY A 281 13.93 0.25 6.10
C GLY A 281 12.67 -0.39 5.51
N VAL A 282 12.79 -1.44 4.69
CA VAL A 282 11.64 -2.15 4.11
C VAL A 282 10.85 -2.89 5.21
N ARG A 283 9.52 -2.79 5.16
CA ARG A 283 8.62 -3.39 6.15
C ARG A 283 7.52 -4.27 5.58
N SER A 284 7.31 -4.23 4.25
CA SER A 284 6.46 -5.18 3.54
C SER A 284 7.15 -5.68 2.28
N MET A 285 6.76 -6.85 1.78
CA MET A 285 7.23 -7.31 0.48
C MET A 285 6.36 -8.41 -0.13
N PHE A 286 6.41 -8.48 -1.45
CA PHE A 286 5.92 -9.58 -2.26
C PHE A 286 7.00 -10.69 -2.37
N LEU A 287 6.59 -11.95 -2.40
CA LEU A 287 7.52 -13.06 -2.64
C LEU A 287 7.63 -13.42 -4.13
N CYS A 288 6.68 -13.05 -4.93
CA CYS A 288 6.66 -13.19 -6.39
C CYS A 288 5.74 -12.12 -6.99
N HIS A 289 6.00 -11.72 -8.24
CA HIS A 289 5.25 -10.67 -8.92
C HIS A 289 4.70 -11.16 -10.26
N LYS A 290 5.48 -11.15 -11.34
CA LYS A 290 4.99 -11.48 -12.70
C LYS A 290 5.38 -12.88 -13.16
N PHE A 291 6.35 -13.53 -12.52
CA PHE A 291 6.85 -14.86 -12.92
C PHE A 291 6.93 -15.81 -11.73
N ASP A 292 6.63 -17.08 -12.00
CA ASP A 292 6.94 -18.14 -11.05
C ASP A 292 8.43 -18.10 -10.72
N ASN A 293 8.74 -18.19 -9.44
CA ASN A 293 10.13 -18.17 -8.97
C ASN A 293 10.41 -19.32 -8.00
N ALA A 294 11.58 -19.31 -7.34
CA ALA A 294 11.94 -20.33 -6.39
C ALA A 294 11.09 -20.32 -5.10
N LEU A 295 10.36 -19.23 -4.82
CA LEU A 295 9.55 -19.08 -3.61
C LEU A 295 8.07 -19.39 -3.85
N CYS A 296 7.48 -18.93 -4.95
CA CYS A 296 6.05 -19.11 -5.22
C CYS A 296 5.68 -19.12 -6.71
N GLY A 297 4.49 -19.65 -6.98
CA GLY A 297 3.78 -19.46 -8.24
C GLY A 297 2.96 -18.18 -8.21
N VAL A 298 2.82 -17.54 -9.36
CA VAL A 298 2.11 -16.26 -9.51
C VAL A 298 0.66 -16.43 -9.96
N ARG A 299 -0.20 -15.46 -9.60
CA ARG A 299 -1.50 -15.24 -10.22
C ARG A 299 -1.29 -14.71 -11.63
N PHE A 300 -2.01 -15.25 -12.59
CA PHE A 300 -1.85 -14.88 -14.00
C PHE A 300 -2.35 -13.47 -14.30
N ASP A 301 -1.70 -12.81 -15.26
CA ASP A 301 -2.27 -11.65 -15.92
C ASP A 301 -3.32 -12.07 -16.97
N GLU A 302 -4.32 -11.22 -17.25
CA GLU A 302 -5.45 -11.57 -18.09
C GLU A 302 -5.19 -11.34 -19.59
N GLY A 303 -5.90 -12.11 -20.40
CA GLY A 303 -6.08 -11.86 -21.84
C GLY A 303 -4.77 -11.78 -22.62
N ALA A 304 -4.64 -10.76 -23.47
CA ALA A 304 -3.46 -10.55 -24.33
C ALA A 304 -2.21 -10.21 -23.52
N LEU A 305 -2.36 -9.45 -22.43
CA LEU A 305 -1.28 -9.14 -21.51
C LEU A 305 -0.79 -10.42 -20.83
N GLY A 306 -1.69 -11.27 -20.35
CA GLY A 306 -1.35 -12.57 -19.77
C GLY A 306 -0.55 -13.44 -20.74
N THR A 307 -0.87 -13.41 -22.05
CA THR A 307 -0.08 -14.11 -23.07
C THR A 307 1.34 -13.52 -23.18
N ALA A 308 1.49 -12.21 -23.18
CA ALA A 308 2.79 -11.55 -23.26
C ALA A 308 3.65 -11.84 -22.00
N ILE A 309 3.04 -11.75 -20.82
CA ILE A 309 3.71 -12.07 -19.54
C ILE A 309 4.11 -13.56 -19.49
N ASN A 310 3.31 -14.48 -20.05
CA ASN A 310 3.68 -15.89 -20.14
C ASN A 310 4.89 -16.17 -21.08
N VAL A 311 5.11 -15.33 -22.08
CA VAL A 311 6.39 -15.33 -22.82
C VAL A 311 7.54 -14.86 -21.91
N GLY A 312 7.34 -13.81 -21.12
CA GLY A 312 8.28 -13.37 -20.09
C GLY A 312 8.59 -14.48 -19.07
N GLN A 313 7.55 -15.20 -18.62
CA GLN A 313 7.69 -16.40 -17.79
C GLN A 313 8.64 -17.41 -18.41
N PHE A 314 8.47 -17.72 -19.70
CA PHE A 314 9.38 -18.63 -20.42
C PHE A 314 10.82 -18.10 -20.48
N LEU A 315 10.97 -16.79 -20.74
CA LEU A 315 12.30 -16.16 -20.82
C LEU A 315 13.00 -16.16 -19.44
N SER A 316 12.25 -15.99 -18.35
CA SER A 316 12.78 -16.07 -16.98
C SER A 316 13.14 -17.49 -16.57
N THR A 317 12.22 -18.44 -16.77
CA THR A 317 12.27 -19.76 -16.11
C THR A 317 12.63 -20.92 -17.05
N GLY A 318 12.57 -20.72 -18.38
CA GLY A 318 12.66 -21.77 -19.39
C GLY A 318 11.37 -22.59 -19.55
N THR A 319 10.29 -22.24 -18.84
CA THR A 319 8.99 -22.93 -18.90
C THR A 319 7.85 -21.95 -18.97
N PHE A 320 6.80 -22.27 -19.74
CA PHE A 320 5.53 -21.56 -19.68
C PHE A 320 4.77 -21.93 -18.39
N TRP A 321 3.83 -21.09 -17.98
CA TRP A 321 2.91 -21.42 -16.90
C TRP A 321 2.22 -22.76 -17.15
N LYS A 322 2.07 -23.54 -16.11
CA LYS A 322 1.31 -24.79 -16.11
C LYS A 322 -0.02 -24.54 -15.39
N THR A 323 -1.13 -24.82 -16.06
CA THR A 323 -2.46 -24.54 -15.52
C THR A 323 -3.22 -25.83 -15.21
N GLU A 324 -4.14 -25.74 -14.27
CA GLU A 324 -5.10 -26.77 -13.94
C GLU A 324 -6.47 -26.15 -13.61
N ARG A 325 -7.50 -27.01 -13.47
CA ARG A 325 -8.80 -26.56 -12.98
C ARG A 325 -8.70 -26.24 -11.49
N CYS A 326 -9.28 -25.11 -11.08
CA CYS A 326 -9.32 -24.71 -9.68
C CYS A 326 -10.14 -25.69 -8.84
N ALA A 327 -9.69 -25.95 -7.62
CA ALA A 327 -10.36 -26.90 -6.72
C ALA A 327 -11.46 -26.25 -5.86
N GLY A 328 -11.48 -24.94 -5.74
CA GLY A 328 -12.39 -24.14 -4.92
C GLY A 328 -13.05 -23.01 -5.70
N PRO A 329 -13.76 -22.11 -5.00
CA PRO A 329 -14.32 -20.90 -5.60
C PRO A 329 -13.23 -19.90 -6.03
N GLN A 330 -12.07 -19.93 -5.36
CA GLN A 330 -10.93 -19.06 -5.69
C GLN A 330 -10.27 -19.52 -6.99
N HIS A 331 -9.82 -18.55 -7.78
CA HIS A 331 -9.18 -18.80 -9.06
C HIS A 331 -8.10 -17.75 -9.37
N ASP A 332 -7.10 -18.15 -10.15
CA ASP A 332 -6.21 -17.23 -10.82
C ASP A 332 -6.92 -16.64 -12.06
N ASN A 333 -6.38 -15.53 -12.59
CA ASN A 333 -7.01 -14.87 -13.72
C ASN A 333 -6.92 -15.70 -15.01
N PRO A 334 -7.87 -15.59 -15.94
CA PRO A 334 -7.84 -16.34 -17.19
C PRO A 334 -6.75 -15.83 -18.15
N ILE A 335 -5.86 -16.72 -18.58
CA ILE A 335 -4.89 -16.42 -19.63
C ILE A 335 -5.60 -16.39 -20.99
N GLY A 336 -5.25 -15.43 -21.87
CA GLY A 336 -5.82 -15.35 -23.21
C GLY A 336 -5.58 -16.59 -24.08
N ILE A 337 -6.55 -16.92 -24.92
CA ILE A 337 -6.54 -18.14 -25.76
C ILE A 337 -5.62 -18.00 -26.97
N ALA A 338 -5.34 -16.78 -27.44
CA ALA A 338 -4.57 -16.53 -28.65
C ALA A 338 -3.30 -15.72 -28.37
N PRO A 339 -2.12 -16.22 -28.76
CA PRO A 339 -0.89 -15.44 -28.61
C PRO A 339 -0.94 -14.19 -29.49
N ALA A 340 -0.54 -13.04 -28.91
CA ALA A 340 -0.29 -11.86 -29.72
C ALA A 340 0.85 -12.18 -30.73
N PRO A 341 0.71 -11.91 -32.04
CA PRO A 341 1.73 -12.24 -33.05
C PRO A 341 3.11 -11.65 -32.74
N ALA A 342 3.16 -10.52 -32.04
CA ALA A 342 4.40 -9.87 -31.59
C ALA A 342 5.12 -10.70 -30.53
N ALA A 343 4.43 -11.26 -29.55
CA ALA A 343 5.01 -12.06 -28.48
C ALA A 343 5.64 -13.37 -29.00
N GLN A 344 5.09 -13.95 -30.06
CA GLN A 344 5.64 -15.18 -30.70
C GLN A 344 7.02 -14.95 -31.32
N LYS A 345 7.36 -13.72 -31.72
CA LYS A 345 8.66 -13.40 -32.33
C LYS A 345 9.83 -13.42 -31.35
N GLU A 346 9.54 -13.22 -30.07
CA GLU A 346 10.56 -13.20 -29.02
C GLU A 346 10.99 -14.63 -28.57
N LEU A 347 10.27 -15.64 -29.07
CA LEU A 347 10.56 -17.04 -28.71
C LEU A 347 11.62 -17.68 -29.62
N PRO A 348 12.44 -18.60 -29.07
CA PRO A 348 13.36 -19.38 -29.88
C PRO A 348 12.64 -20.15 -31.00
N GLN A 349 13.35 -20.42 -32.11
CA GLN A 349 12.79 -21.16 -33.22
C GLN A 349 12.27 -22.54 -32.78
N GLY A 350 11.01 -22.83 -33.10
CA GLY A 350 10.34 -24.09 -32.75
C GLY A 350 9.62 -24.09 -31.41
N VAL A 351 9.69 -22.98 -30.64
CA VAL A 351 8.90 -22.79 -29.42
C VAL A 351 7.61 -22.06 -29.75
N ALA A 352 6.49 -22.59 -29.28
CA ALA A 352 5.17 -21.98 -29.43
C ALA A 352 4.52 -21.71 -28.08
N VAL A 353 3.80 -20.59 -27.96
CA VAL A 353 3.02 -20.30 -26.76
C VAL A 353 1.93 -21.37 -26.61
N PRO A 354 1.79 -22.01 -25.44
CA PRO A 354 0.78 -23.02 -25.21
C PRO A 354 -0.65 -22.42 -25.26
N SER A 355 -1.60 -23.25 -25.70
CA SER A 355 -3.03 -22.93 -25.57
C SER A 355 -3.55 -23.50 -24.26
N TYR A 356 -4.31 -22.72 -23.51
CA TYR A 356 -4.88 -23.12 -22.24
C TYR A 356 -6.38 -23.39 -22.36
N ALA A 357 -6.88 -24.36 -21.60
CA ALA A 357 -8.32 -24.61 -21.54
C ALA A 357 -9.01 -23.45 -20.81
N ALA A 358 -10.19 -23.03 -21.29
CA ALA A 358 -10.90 -21.88 -20.73
C ALA A 358 -11.29 -22.05 -19.25
N ASP A 359 -11.36 -23.27 -18.74
CA ASP A 359 -11.70 -23.62 -17.36
C ASP A 359 -10.49 -24.01 -16.50
N ALA A 360 -9.27 -23.98 -17.05
CA ALA A 360 -8.03 -24.31 -16.34
C ALA A 360 -7.35 -23.00 -15.88
N GLN A 361 -7.88 -22.39 -14.84
CA GLN A 361 -7.54 -21.04 -14.43
C GLN A 361 -6.75 -21.00 -13.11
N CYS A 362 -6.11 -22.10 -12.71
CA CYS A 362 -5.23 -22.11 -11.54
C CYS A 362 -3.82 -22.49 -11.94
N ASN A 363 -2.84 -21.76 -11.43
CA ASN A 363 -1.43 -22.11 -11.52
C ASN A 363 -1.18 -23.41 -10.73
N THR A 364 -0.52 -24.39 -11.38
CA THR A 364 -0.13 -25.62 -10.69
C THR A 364 0.89 -25.38 -9.59
N ARG A 365 1.65 -24.27 -9.70
CA ARG A 365 2.68 -23.89 -8.73
C ARG A 365 2.09 -23.14 -7.56
N GLY A 366 2.37 -23.59 -6.35
CA GLY A 366 2.01 -22.96 -5.09
C GLY A 366 3.21 -22.32 -4.40
N LEU A 367 3.10 -22.13 -3.10
CA LEU A 367 4.20 -21.72 -2.23
C LEU A 367 5.16 -22.93 -2.08
N THR A 368 6.45 -22.70 -2.31
CA THR A 368 7.47 -23.73 -2.21
C THR A 368 8.00 -23.87 -0.78
N GLU A 369 8.83 -24.87 -0.49
CA GLU A 369 9.52 -24.97 0.81
C GLU A 369 10.42 -23.75 1.09
N LEU A 370 11.06 -23.17 0.06
CA LEU A 370 11.81 -21.91 0.21
C LEU A 370 10.88 -20.72 0.43
N GLY A 371 9.71 -20.72 -0.21
CA GLY A 371 8.68 -19.73 0.03
C GLY A 371 8.11 -19.79 1.45
N GLU A 372 7.81 -20.97 1.98
CA GLU A 372 7.42 -21.14 3.39
C GLU A 372 8.52 -20.64 4.35
N TYR A 373 9.78 -20.94 4.03
CA TYR A 373 10.92 -20.45 4.79
C TYR A 373 11.00 -18.92 4.77
N ALA A 374 10.78 -18.29 3.60
CA ALA A 374 10.75 -16.83 3.44
C ALA A 374 9.60 -16.18 4.24
N VAL A 375 8.37 -16.72 4.18
CA VAL A 375 7.23 -16.25 5.00
C VAL A 375 7.60 -16.25 6.48
N ARG A 376 8.14 -17.35 7.01
CA ARG A 376 8.56 -17.44 8.43
C ARG A 376 9.73 -16.50 8.74
N GLY A 377 10.62 -16.29 7.76
CA GLY A 377 11.72 -15.32 7.85
C GLY A 377 11.22 -13.86 7.97
N MET A 378 10.18 -13.50 7.23
CA MET A 378 9.50 -12.21 7.32
C MET A 378 8.80 -12.04 8.67
N MET A 379 8.04 -13.04 9.11
CA MET A 379 7.37 -13.04 10.43
C MET A 379 8.37 -12.83 11.57
N LYS A 380 9.53 -13.51 11.52
CA LYS A 380 10.62 -13.35 12.51
C LYS A 380 11.14 -11.91 12.55
N ARG A 381 11.16 -11.21 11.42
CA ARG A 381 11.60 -9.81 11.28
C ARG A 381 10.46 -8.79 11.42
N LYS A 382 9.25 -9.26 11.74
CA LYS A 382 8.06 -8.40 11.89
C LYS A 382 7.72 -7.61 10.63
N MET A 383 7.99 -8.20 9.47
CA MET A 383 7.65 -7.67 8.15
C MET A 383 6.28 -8.17 7.73
N MET A 384 5.52 -7.32 7.04
CA MET A 384 4.21 -7.67 6.49
C MET A 384 4.36 -8.38 5.15
N LEU A 385 3.58 -9.45 4.96
CA LEU A 385 3.51 -10.19 3.71
C LEU A 385 2.47 -9.58 2.79
N GLU A 386 2.88 -9.19 1.59
CA GLU A 386 1.99 -8.84 0.49
C GLU A 386 1.54 -10.12 -0.21
N VAL A 387 0.22 -10.37 -0.26
CA VAL A 387 -0.31 -11.61 -0.86
C VAL A 387 -0.78 -11.45 -2.29
N ASP A 388 -0.85 -10.22 -2.76
CA ASP A 388 -1.15 -9.92 -4.16
C ASP A 388 -0.10 -10.57 -5.06
N HIS A 389 -0.45 -10.88 -6.28
CA HIS A 389 0.33 -11.64 -7.27
C HIS A 389 0.62 -13.11 -6.92
N MET A 390 0.39 -13.58 -5.69
CA MET A 390 0.50 -15.00 -5.40
C MET A 390 -0.58 -15.80 -6.11
N SER A 391 -0.23 -16.95 -6.69
CA SER A 391 -1.23 -17.90 -7.18
C SER A 391 -2.18 -18.30 -6.04
N VAL A 392 -3.40 -18.70 -6.37
CA VAL A 392 -4.38 -19.18 -5.37
C VAL A 392 -3.78 -20.26 -4.47
N LYS A 393 -2.98 -21.19 -5.03
CA LYS A 393 -2.28 -22.20 -4.22
C LYS A 393 -1.21 -21.61 -3.30
N ALA A 394 -0.45 -20.64 -3.79
CA ALA A 394 0.60 -19.98 -2.99
C ALA A 394 -0.02 -19.15 -1.86
N ALA A 395 -1.01 -18.33 -2.17
CA ALA A 395 -1.73 -17.51 -1.20
C ALA A 395 -2.43 -18.38 -0.15
N GLY A 396 -3.15 -19.44 -0.57
CA GLY A 396 -3.81 -20.37 0.36
C GLY A 396 -2.83 -20.96 1.36
N ARG A 397 -1.65 -21.44 0.89
CA ARG A 397 -0.63 -21.99 1.78
C ARG A 397 0.02 -20.94 2.68
N ALA A 398 0.23 -19.71 2.18
CA ALA A 398 0.73 -18.61 2.98
C ALA A 398 -0.27 -18.28 4.11
N PHE A 399 -1.55 -18.17 3.81
CA PHE A 399 -2.59 -17.98 4.83
C PHE A 399 -2.61 -19.11 5.88
N ASP A 400 -2.44 -20.38 5.48
CA ASP A 400 -2.39 -21.49 6.43
C ASP A 400 -1.23 -21.32 7.42
N ILE A 401 -0.06 -20.86 6.96
CA ILE A 401 1.07 -20.56 7.82
C ILE A 401 0.76 -19.40 8.76
N LEU A 402 0.28 -18.28 8.23
CA LEU A 402 -0.05 -17.10 9.02
C LEU A 402 -1.12 -17.41 10.08
N GLU A 403 -2.15 -18.18 9.71
CA GLU A 403 -3.21 -18.60 10.64
C GLU A 403 -2.71 -19.56 11.70
N SER A 404 -1.82 -20.51 11.36
CA SER A 404 -1.24 -21.43 12.34
C SER A 404 -0.42 -20.72 13.41
N GLU A 405 0.25 -19.64 13.03
CA GLU A 405 1.05 -18.81 13.92
C GLU A 405 0.26 -17.62 14.49
N SER A 406 -1.00 -17.41 14.03
CA SER A 406 -1.82 -16.22 14.33
C SER A 406 -1.09 -14.90 14.03
N TYR A 407 -0.38 -14.83 12.90
CA TYR A 407 0.41 -13.68 12.51
C TYR A 407 -0.46 -12.66 11.73
N PRO A 408 -0.61 -11.41 12.20
CA PRO A 408 -1.51 -10.44 11.60
C PRO A 408 -0.91 -9.67 10.41
N GLY A 409 0.40 -9.75 10.22
CA GLY A 409 1.12 -8.96 9.21
C GLY A 409 0.88 -9.48 7.79
N VAL A 410 -0.34 -9.32 7.27
CA VAL A 410 -0.74 -9.67 5.91
C VAL A 410 -1.50 -8.52 5.26
N ILE A 411 -1.14 -8.21 4.02
CA ILE A 411 -1.72 -7.11 3.24
C ILE A 411 -2.08 -7.61 1.84
N SER A 412 -3.22 -7.15 1.33
CA SER A 412 -3.50 -7.04 -0.10
C SER A 412 -3.49 -5.54 -0.43
N SER A 413 -2.48 -5.08 -1.13
CA SER A 413 -2.20 -3.65 -1.28
C SER A 413 -2.82 -3.01 -2.52
N HIS A 414 -3.26 -3.83 -3.52
CA HIS A 414 -3.88 -3.37 -4.76
C HIS A 414 -4.85 -4.39 -5.40
N SER A 415 -5.54 -5.21 -4.60
CA SER A 415 -6.57 -6.18 -5.02
C SER A 415 -6.11 -7.19 -6.08
N TRP A 416 -4.84 -7.58 -6.11
CA TRP A 416 -4.36 -8.61 -7.02
C TRP A 416 -4.39 -10.02 -6.42
N MET A 417 -5.07 -10.19 -5.28
CA MET A 417 -5.47 -11.49 -4.74
C MET A 417 -6.89 -11.86 -5.21
N ASP A 418 -7.30 -13.10 -5.01
CA ASP A 418 -8.72 -13.47 -5.15
C ASP A 418 -9.55 -12.82 -4.04
N LEU A 419 -10.62 -12.09 -4.40
CA LEU A 419 -11.43 -11.33 -3.44
C LEU A 419 -12.12 -12.21 -2.38
N ASP A 420 -12.32 -13.50 -2.65
CA ASP A 420 -12.87 -14.44 -1.66
C ASP A 420 -11.89 -14.69 -0.49
N TRP A 421 -10.64 -14.25 -0.60
CA TRP A 421 -9.67 -14.25 0.49
C TRP A 421 -9.81 -13.06 1.46
N THR A 422 -10.58 -12.03 1.13
CA THR A 422 -10.72 -10.79 1.94
C THR A 422 -11.05 -11.08 3.40
N GLU A 423 -11.98 -12.01 3.64
CA GLU A 423 -12.34 -12.36 5.03
C GLU A 423 -11.18 -13.04 5.77
N ARG A 424 -10.33 -13.82 5.11
CA ARG A 424 -9.15 -14.43 5.75
C ARG A 424 -8.15 -13.35 6.17
N VAL A 425 -7.93 -12.34 5.32
CA VAL A 425 -7.06 -11.19 5.65
C VAL A 425 -7.58 -10.47 6.90
N TYR A 426 -8.85 -10.08 6.91
CA TYR A 426 -9.43 -9.34 8.05
C TYR A 426 -9.48 -10.16 9.34
N ARG A 427 -9.76 -11.47 9.24
CA ARG A 427 -9.78 -12.37 10.40
C ARG A 427 -8.40 -12.49 11.05
N LEU A 428 -7.32 -12.37 10.31
CA LEU A 428 -5.96 -12.33 10.84
C LEU A 428 -5.61 -10.97 11.45
N GLY A 429 -6.38 -9.91 11.21
CA GLY A 429 -6.04 -8.53 11.56
C GLY A 429 -5.23 -7.83 10.47
N GLY A 430 -5.26 -8.36 9.25
CA GLY A 430 -4.60 -7.80 8.08
C GLY A 430 -5.35 -6.64 7.43
N PHE A 431 -4.78 -6.05 6.40
CA PHE A 431 -5.30 -4.89 5.70
C PHE A 431 -5.54 -5.16 4.20
N VAL A 432 -6.59 -4.55 3.65
CA VAL A 432 -6.92 -4.64 2.23
C VAL A 432 -7.07 -3.25 1.64
N ALA A 433 -6.39 -3.02 0.53
CA ALA A 433 -6.53 -1.87 -0.33
C ALA A 433 -6.87 -2.32 -1.75
N GLN A 434 -7.72 -1.56 -2.42
CA GLN A 434 -8.17 -1.85 -3.77
C GLN A 434 -7.29 -1.12 -4.79
N TYR A 435 -7.10 -1.74 -5.98
CA TYR A 435 -6.46 -1.07 -7.11
C TYR A 435 -7.21 0.21 -7.49
N MET A 436 -6.47 1.30 -7.69
CA MET A 436 -7.01 2.57 -8.13
C MET A 436 -7.56 2.46 -9.56
N ASN A 437 -8.84 2.22 -9.69
CA ASN A 437 -9.55 2.15 -10.97
C ASN A 437 -10.63 3.23 -11.09
N GLY A 438 -11.45 3.22 -12.15
CA GLY A 438 -12.55 4.18 -12.34
C GLY A 438 -13.51 4.21 -11.17
N ALA A 439 -14.07 5.39 -10.86
CA ALA A 439 -14.89 5.62 -9.66
C ALA A 439 -16.07 4.65 -9.52
N GLU A 440 -16.69 4.23 -10.63
CA GLU A 440 -17.77 3.25 -10.65
C GLU A 440 -17.28 1.85 -10.23
N GLY A 441 -16.18 1.38 -10.82
CA GLY A 441 -15.59 0.07 -10.52
C GLY A 441 -15.09 0.00 -9.09
N PHE A 442 -14.33 1.01 -8.66
CA PHE A 442 -13.85 1.11 -7.28
C PHE A 442 -15.00 1.09 -6.26
N SER A 443 -16.02 1.92 -6.48
CA SER A 443 -17.17 1.99 -5.57
C SER A 443 -17.97 0.69 -5.52
N ALA A 444 -18.07 -0.02 -6.65
CA ALA A 444 -18.77 -1.30 -6.70
C ALA A 444 -18.02 -2.38 -5.90
N GLU A 445 -16.70 -2.47 -6.03
CA GLU A 445 -15.88 -3.42 -5.27
C GLU A 445 -15.85 -3.07 -3.77
N ALA A 446 -15.69 -1.78 -3.42
CA ALA A 446 -15.76 -1.32 -2.05
C ALA A 446 -17.08 -1.75 -1.37
N LYS A 447 -18.22 -1.61 -2.06
CA LYS A 447 -19.54 -2.04 -1.54
C LYS A 447 -19.68 -3.56 -1.39
N ARG A 448 -19.00 -4.37 -2.19
CA ARG A 448 -19.02 -5.84 -2.04
C ARG A 448 -18.39 -6.31 -0.73
N THR A 449 -17.42 -5.57 -0.21
CA THR A 449 -16.67 -5.92 1.00
C THR A 449 -17.07 -5.10 2.23
N ASP A 450 -18.05 -4.20 2.11
CA ASP A 450 -18.52 -3.29 3.17
C ASP A 450 -18.93 -4.03 4.44
N ALA A 451 -19.79 -5.05 4.32
CA ALA A 451 -20.22 -5.85 5.46
C ALA A 451 -19.06 -6.57 6.19
N LEU A 452 -17.98 -6.89 5.49
CA LEU A 452 -16.79 -7.45 6.13
C LEU A 452 -16.01 -6.37 6.89
N ARG A 453 -15.87 -5.15 6.31
CA ARG A 453 -15.23 -4.04 7.02
C ARG A 453 -16.00 -3.66 8.29
N ASP A 454 -17.32 -3.62 8.23
CA ASP A 454 -18.15 -3.40 9.40
C ASP A 454 -17.99 -4.50 10.45
N LYS A 455 -17.99 -5.77 10.03
CA LYS A 455 -17.80 -6.93 10.90
C LYS A 455 -16.45 -6.91 11.65
N TYR A 456 -15.40 -6.51 10.99
CA TYR A 456 -14.04 -6.50 11.53
C TYR A 456 -13.56 -5.11 12.00
N HIS A 457 -14.40 -4.07 11.87
CA HIS A 457 -14.15 -2.69 12.26
C HIS A 457 -12.87 -2.10 11.64
N VAL A 458 -12.64 -2.38 10.38
CA VAL A 458 -11.47 -1.93 9.64
C VAL A 458 -11.83 -0.85 8.61
N GLY A 459 -10.88 0.03 8.31
CA GLY A 459 -10.95 0.95 7.19
C GLY A 459 -10.56 0.27 5.88
N TYR A 460 -10.46 1.08 4.82
CA TYR A 460 -10.14 0.63 3.48
C TYR A 460 -8.99 1.46 2.90
N GLY A 461 -8.20 0.89 2.02
CA GLY A 461 -7.14 1.61 1.31
C GLY A 461 -7.33 1.58 -0.20
N TYR A 462 -6.44 2.26 -0.88
CA TYR A 462 -6.21 2.11 -2.30
C TYR A 462 -4.73 1.86 -2.58
N GLY A 463 -4.44 1.22 -3.71
CA GLY A 463 -3.11 1.10 -4.28
C GLY A 463 -3.12 1.78 -5.64
N THR A 464 -2.32 2.82 -5.81
CA THR A 464 -2.27 3.54 -7.08
C THR A 464 -1.52 2.76 -8.15
N ASP A 465 -0.55 1.95 -7.77
CA ASP A 465 0.40 1.29 -8.68
C ASP A 465 1.04 2.28 -9.68
N MET A 466 1.16 3.56 -9.27
CA MET A 466 1.69 4.61 -10.14
C MET A 466 3.16 4.36 -10.45
N ASN A 467 3.52 4.46 -11.72
CA ASN A 467 4.80 4.06 -12.32
C ASN A 467 5.06 2.53 -12.34
N GLY A 468 4.09 1.70 -11.97
CA GLY A 468 4.17 0.23 -12.04
C GLY A 468 3.83 -0.36 -13.41
N VAL A 469 3.69 0.48 -14.44
CA VAL A 469 3.29 0.08 -15.80
C VAL A 469 1.85 -0.47 -15.86
N GLY A 470 1.01 -0.16 -14.87
CA GLY A 470 -0.43 -0.42 -14.82
C GLY A 470 -1.25 0.78 -15.30
N GLY A 471 -2.45 0.57 -15.83
CA GLY A 471 -3.34 1.65 -16.28
C GLY A 471 -4.12 2.29 -15.13
N TRP A 472 -4.40 3.60 -15.22
CA TRP A 472 -5.14 4.34 -14.21
C TRP A 472 -6.52 4.79 -14.68
N PRO A 473 -7.36 5.36 -13.77
CA PRO A 473 -8.68 5.81 -14.14
C PRO A 473 -8.66 6.80 -15.29
N GLY A 474 -9.22 6.43 -16.41
CA GLY A 474 -9.54 7.37 -17.48
C GLY A 474 -10.65 8.34 -17.06
N PRO A 475 -10.91 9.39 -17.85
CA PRO A 475 -11.95 10.37 -17.56
C PRO A 475 -13.34 9.75 -17.68
N ARG A 476 -14.25 10.08 -16.75
CA ARG A 476 -15.67 9.75 -16.90
C ARG A 476 -16.39 10.62 -17.95
N GLY A 477 -15.76 11.71 -18.37
CA GLY A 477 -16.28 12.67 -19.31
C GLY A 477 -16.98 13.88 -18.66
N ALA A 478 -16.83 15.03 -19.28
CA ALA A 478 -17.39 16.28 -18.76
C ALA A 478 -18.94 16.31 -18.75
N ASP A 479 -19.58 15.47 -19.59
CA ASP A 479 -21.05 15.36 -19.72
C ASP A 479 -21.66 14.35 -18.73
N THR A 480 -20.86 13.77 -17.81
CA THR A 480 -21.39 12.89 -16.76
C THR A 480 -22.36 13.63 -15.85
N PRO A 481 -23.40 12.96 -15.29
CA PRO A 481 -24.42 13.64 -14.47
C PRO A 481 -23.89 14.36 -13.23
N ASN A 482 -22.75 13.93 -12.69
CA ASN A 482 -22.13 14.42 -11.47
C ASN A 482 -20.61 14.59 -11.65
N PRO A 483 -20.14 15.52 -12.50
CA PRO A 483 -18.71 15.78 -12.67
C PRO A 483 -18.11 16.41 -11.41
N VAL A 484 -16.83 16.19 -11.18
CA VAL A 484 -16.07 16.92 -10.16
C VAL A 484 -16.11 18.42 -10.48
N ARG A 485 -16.47 19.22 -9.49
CA ARG A 485 -16.54 20.67 -9.62
C ARG A 485 -15.45 21.34 -8.82
N TYR A 486 -14.69 22.20 -9.47
CA TYR A 486 -13.58 22.92 -8.87
C TYR A 486 -13.96 24.36 -8.47
N PRO A 487 -13.39 24.90 -7.38
CA PRO A 487 -12.64 24.15 -6.38
C PRO A 487 -13.58 23.33 -5.48
N PHE A 488 -13.08 22.23 -4.91
CA PHE A 488 -13.80 21.41 -3.94
C PHE A 488 -13.06 21.34 -2.60
N ARG A 489 -13.74 20.89 -1.55
CA ARG A 489 -13.12 20.73 -0.22
C ARG A 489 -12.52 19.33 -0.08
N SER A 490 -11.36 19.24 0.58
CA SER A 490 -10.81 17.97 1.04
C SER A 490 -11.80 17.19 1.93
N ALA A 491 -11.60 15.89 2.10
CA ALA A 491 -12.52 15.03 2.85
C ALA A 491 -12.71 15.47 4.32
N ASP A 492 -11.70 16.09 4.92
CA ASP A 492 -11.76 16.71 6.25
C ASP A 492 -12.38 18.12 6.27
N GLY A 493 -12.63 18.69 5.08
CA GLY A 493 -13.19 20.03 4.90
C GLY A 493 -12.20 21.19 5.11
N GLY A 494 -10.96 20.94 5.51
CA GLY A 494 -9.98 21.97 5.88
C GLY A 494 -9.34 22.67 4.68
N SER A 495 -8.99 21.92 3.65
CA SER A 495 -8.33 22.43 2.45
C SER A 495 -9.32 22.66 1.30
N LEU A 496 -8.99 23.62 0.43
CA LEU A 496 -9.71 23.87 -0.82
C LEU A 496 -8.78 23.46 -1.98
N ILE A 497 -9.27 22.59 -2.84
CA ILE A 497 -8.52 21.93 -3.90
C ILE A 497 -9.03 22.43 -5.24
N ASP A 498 -8.14 23.03 -6.05
CA ASP A 498 -8.45 23.48 -7.41
C ASP A 498 -7.73 22.60 -8.45
N ARG A 499 -8.04 22.81 -9.73
CA ARG A 499 -7.37 22.11 -10.84
C ARG A 499 -5.86 22.23 -10.72
N GLN A 500 -5.16 21.14 -10.94
CA GLN A 500 -3.70 21.11 -10.84
C GLN A 500 -3.07 21.71 -12.09
N THR A 501 -2.10 22.61 -11.94
CA THR A 501 -1.38 23.26 -13.03
C THR A 501 0.12 23.02 -12.89
N THR A 502 0.75 22.57 -13.98
CA THR A 502 2.21 22.45 -14.09
C THR A 502 2.64 22.98 -15.47
N GLY A 503 3.56 23.94 -15.47
CA GLY A 503 3.98 24.58 -16.72
C GLY A 503 2.81 25.27 -17.43
N GLU A 504 2.58 24.89 -18.67
CA GLU A 504 1.51 25.42 -19.52
C GLU A 504 0.22 24.60 -19.48
N ARG A 505 0.23 23.43 -18.78
CA ARG A 505 -0.93 22.53 -18.72
C ARG A 505 -1.63 22.60 -17.39
N THR A 506 -2.96 22.57 -17.46
CA THR A 506 -3.88 22.41 -16.32
C THR A 506 -4.71 21.15 -16.55
N TRP A 507 -4.71 20.23 -15.58
CA TRP A 507 -5.47 18.99 -15.62
C TRP A 507 -6.81 19.11 -14.94
N ASP A 508 -7.81 18.45 -15.53
CA ASP A 508 -9.16 18.30 -15.00
C ASP A 508 -9.51 16.80 -15.01
N ILE A 509 -9.81 16.20 -13.85
CA ILE A 509 -10.09 14.75 -13.73
C ILE A 509 -11.23 14.31 -14.66
N ASN A 510 -12.19 15.22 -14.97
CA ASN A 510 -13.30 14.89 -15.83
C ASN A 510 -12.91 14.67 -17.30
N THR A 511 -11.81 15.27 -17.75
CA THR A 511 -11.33 15.22 -19.15
C THR A 511 -9.99 14.51 -19.31
N ASP A 512 -9.15 14.50 -18.29
CA ASP A 512 -7.81 13.91 -18.34
C ASP A 512 -7.71 12.57 -17.57
N GLY A 513 -8.69 12.24 -16.72
CA GLY A 513 -8.58 11.13 -15.81
C GLY A 513 -7.49 11.36 -14.74
N ALA A 514 -7.03 10.31 -14.09
CA ALA A 514 -5.96 10.37 -13.10
C ALA A 514 -4.58 10.38 -13.78
N ALA A 515 -4.23 11.50 -14.42
CA ALA A 515 -3.03 11.62 -15.24
C ALA A 515 -1.72 11.53 -14.44
N HIS A 516 -1.71 11.88 -13.16
CA HIS A 516 -0.55 11.85 -12.28
C HIS A 516 -0.97 11.86 -10.80
N TYR A 517 -0.05 11.59 -9.91
CA TYR A 517 -0.31 11.46 -8.46
C TYR A 517 -1.02 12.66 -7.83
N GLY A 518 -0.81 13.84 -8.39
CA GLY A 518 -1.49 15.06 -7.92
C GLY A 518 -3.01 15.05 -8.09
N LEU A 519 -3.58 14.15 -8.91
CA LEU A 519 -5.03 14.01 -9.12
C LEU A 519 -5.68 12.95 -8.22
N VAL A 520 -4.94 12.34 -7.29
CA VAL A 520 -5.52 11.43 -6.28
C VAL A 520 -6.62 12.10 -5.45
N PRO A 521 -6.48 13.35 -4.96
CA PRO A 521 -7.57 14.02 -4.25
C PRO A 521 -8.82 14.23 -5.12
N ASP A 522 -8.63 14.49 -6.41
CA ASP A 522 -9.71 14.67 -7.40
C ASP A 522 -10.44 13.35 -7.65
N TRP A 523 -9.71 12.25 -7.74
CA TRP A 523 -10.27 10.90 -7.83
C TRP A 523 -11.04 10.50 -6.56
N ILE A 524 -10.58 10.87 -5.37
CA ILE A 524 -11.32 10.66 -4.11
C ILE A 524 -12.65 11.44 -4.12
N GLU A 525 -12.65 12.67 -4.62
CA GLU A 525 -13.88 13.43 -4.79
C GLU A 525 -14.81 12.77 -5.81
N ASP A 526 -14.27 12.21 -6.89
CA ASP A 526 -15.04 11.45 -7.87
C ASP A 526 -15.66 10.19 -7.26
N ILE A 527 -14.90 9.43 -6.42
CA ILE A 527 -15.43 8.33 -5.60
C ILE A 527 -16.57 8.80 -4.71
N ARG A 528 -16.45 9.95 -4.07
CA ARG A 528 -17.51 10.51 -3.22
C ARG A 528 -18.79 10.78 -3.99
N LEU A 529 -18.67 11.28 -5.21
CA LEU A 529 -19.80 11.58 -6.09
C LEU A 529 -20.50 10.34 -6.64
N VAL A 530 -19.77 9.25 -6.85
CA VAL A 530 -20.26 7.99 -7.40
C VAL A 530 -20.64 6.99 -6.30
N GLY A 531 -19.72 6.74 -5.37
CA GLY A 531 -19.85 5.73 -4.31
C GLY A 531 -20.61 6.22 -3.09
N GLY A 532 -20.59 7.54 -2.85
CA GLY A 532 -21.15 8.20 -1.67
C GLY A 532 -20.13 8.42 -0.57
N GLN A 533 -20.55 9.18 0.45
CA GLN A 533 -19.68 9.58 1.56
C GLN A 533 -19.17 8.37 2.37
N GLY A 534 -19.97 7.30 2.52
CA GLY A 534 -19.58 6.11 3.29
C GLY A 534 -18.30 5.45 2.77
N VAL A 535 -18.12 5.36 1.44
CA VAL A 535 -16.89 4.81 0.86
C VAL A 535 -15.68 5.69 1.20
N VAL A 536 -15.85 7.02 1.15
CA VAL A 536 -14.76 7.95 1.51
C VAL A 536 -14.46 7.91 3.01
N ASP A 537 -15.46 7.73 3.86
CA ASP A 537 -15.27 7.58 5.31
C ASP A 537 -14.47 6.30 5.64
N ASP A 538 -14.72 5.20 4.92
CA ASP A 538 -13.92 3.97 5.03
C ASP A 538 -12.47 4.19 4.59
N LEU A 539 -12.26 4.86 3.47
CA LEU A 539 -10.93 5.23 2.99
C LEU A 539 -10.20 6.15 3.98
N PHE A 540 -10.93 7.07 4.62
CA PHE A 540 -10.36 8.03 5.57
C PHE A 540 -10.01 7.37 6.93
N ARG A 541 -10.51 6.16 7.22
CA ARG A 541 -10.06 5.29 8.32
C ARG A 541 -8.90 4.38 7.92
N GLY A 542 -8.54 4.34 6.64
CA GLY A 542 -7.55 3.41 6.10
C GLY A 542 -6.18 3.54 6.75
N ALA A 543 -5.70 4.75 6.99
CA ALA A 543 -4.40 4.97 7.61
C ALA A 543 -4.31 4.34 9.01
N GLU A 544 -5.35 4.48 9.85
CA GLU A 544 -5.39 3.83 11.17
C GLU A 544 -5.33 2.31 11.03
N SER A 545 -6.16 1.72 10.17
CA SER A 545 -6.23 0.27 9.99
C SER A 545 -4.93 -0.33 9.44
N TYR A 546 -4.25 0.36 8.53
CA TYR A 546 -2.92 -0.05 8.06
C TYR A 546 -1.91 -0.06 9.20
N LEU A 547 -1.88 1.00 10.01
CA LEU A 547 -0.97 1.12 11.16
C LEU A 547 -1.30 0.13 12.27
N ASP A 548 -2.56 -0.25 12.45
CA ASP A 548 -2.98 -1.30 13.38
C ASP A 548 -2.45 -2.67 12.94
N THR A 549 -2.58 -3.03 11.65
CA THR A 549 -2.02 -4.26 11.07
C THR A 549 -0.51 -4.31 11.27
N TRP A 550 0.19 -3.22 10.95
CA TRP A 550 1.64 -3.14 11.12
C TRP A 550 2.06 -3.25 12.58
N GLY A 551 1.47 -2.46 13.48
CA GLY A 551 1.75 -2.50 14.91
C GLY A 551 1.46 -3.86 15.53
N ALA A 552 0.39 -4.53 15.10
CA ALA A 552 0.08 -5.89 15.52
C ALA A 552 1.18 -6.88 15.09
N SER A 553 1.71 -6.75 13.87
CA SER A 553 2.82 -7.60 13.40
C SER A 553 4.11 -7.39 14.18
N GLU A 554 4.43 -6.15 14.55
CA GLU A 554 5.60 -5.79 15.34
C GLU A 554 5.53 -6.36 16.76
N HIS A 555 4.36 -6.31 17.37
CA HIS A 555 4.14 -6.80 18.73
C HIS A 555 3.77 -8.29 18.81
N HIS A 556 3.65 -8.94 17.66
CA HIS A 556 3.32 -10.36 17.59
C HIS A 556 4.36 -11.20 18.35
N LYS A 557 3.87 -12.04 19.26
CA LYS A 557 4.65 -13.01 20.03
C LYS A 557 4.07 -14.40 19.76
N ALA A 558 4.59 -15.07 18.75
CA ALA A 558 4.13 -16.40 18.39
C ALA A 558 4.14 -17.36 19.60
N GLY A 559 3.00 -17.99 19.86
CA GLY A 559 2.85 -19.00 20.89
C GLY A 559 3.00 -18.52 22.35
N VAL A 560 3.22 -17.23 22.61
CA VAL A 560 3.30 -16.70 23.99
C VAL A 560 1.91 -16.53 24.58
N ASN A 561 1.64 -17.22 25.65
CA ASN A 561 0.43 -17.01 26.45
C ASN A 561 0.54 -15.68 27.21
N LEU A 562 -0.18 -14.65 26.77
CA LEU A 562 -0.20 -13.32 27.38
C LEU A 562 -0.82 -13.32 28.79
N ALA A 563 -1.66 -14.35 29.07
CA ALA A 563 -2.29 -14.52 30.38
C ALA A 563 -1.37 -15.17 31.41
N ALA A 564 -0.28 -15.82 30.99
CA ALA A 564 0.59 -16.57 31.91
C ALA A 564 1.20 -15.64 32.97
N GLY A 565 0.91 -15.91 34.25
CA GLY A 565 1.38 -15.10 35.38
C GLY A 565 0.71 -13.74 35.50
N SER A 566 -0.31 -13.42 34.72
CA SER A 566 -1.08 -12.18 34.80
C SER A 566 -1.96 -12.12 36.05
N SER A 567 -2.36 -10.90 36.44
CA SER A 567 -3.31 -10.75 37.53
C SER A 567 -4.72 -11.17 37.09
N ALA A 568 -5.43 -11.93 37.94
CA ALA A 568 -6.79 -12.35 37.65
C ALA A 568 -7.73 -12.05 38.82
N SER A 569 -8.98 -11.74 38.50
CA SER A 569 -10.08 -11.53 39.45
C SER A 569 -11.33 -12.28 38.94
N ALA A 570 -12.28 -12.57 39.83
CA ALA A 570 -13.50 -13.27 39.47
C ALA A 570 -14.70 -12.76 40.25
N SER A 571 -15.91 -13.05 39.76
CA SER A 571 -17.18 -12.77 40.45
C SER A 571 -17.27 -13.49 41.79
N SER A 572 -16.70 -14.71 41.84
CA SER A 572 -16.62 -15.52 43.06
C SER A 572 -15.49 -16.56 42.94
N SER A 573 -15.15 -17.17 44.09
CA SER A 573 -14.30 -18.35 44.13
C SER A 573 -14.94 -19.36 45.07
N GLU A 574 -14.93 -20.63 44.70
CA GLU A 574 -15.40 -21.73 45.56
C GLU A 574 -14.49 -21.80 46.84
N TRP A 575 -15.13 -21.87 47.98
CA TRP A 575 -14.39 -22.01 49.25
C TRP A 575 -14.04 -23.47 49.53
N ASN A 576 -12.78 -23.73 49.81
CA ASN A 576 -12.32 -25.05 50.22
C ASN A 576 -11.23 -24.87 51.30
N PRO A 577 -11.33 -25.54 52.47
CA PRO A 577 -10.39 -25.39 53.56
C PRO A 577 -9.02 -26.03 53.29
N PHE A 578 -8.89 -26.88 52.29
CA PHE A 578 -7.67 -27.65 51.99
C PHE A 578 -6.95 -27.21 50.73
N THR A 579 -7.60 -26.43 49.85
CA THR A 579 -7.01 -25.98 48.62
C THR A 579 -7.57 -24.64 48.18
N SER A 580 -6.80 -23.89 47.41
CA SER A 580 -7.20 -22.57 46.90
C SER A 580 -7.72 -22.70 45.45
N TYR A 581 -8.91 -22.23 45.20
CA TYR A 581 -9.54 -22.08 43.88
C TYR A 581 -9.54 -20.60 43.42
N ALA A 582 -8.53 -19.85 43.84
CA ALA A 582 -8.40 -18.42 43.51
C ALA A 582 -8.28 -18.17 42.00
N PRO A 583 -8.72 -16.99 41.50
CA PRO A 583 -8.69 -16.66 40.06
C PRO A 583 -7.32 -16.81 39.38
N GLY A 584 -6.24 -16.44 40.07
CA GLY A 584 -4.88 -16.56 39.59
C GLY A 584 -4.40 -17.99 39.27
N ARG A 585 -5.13 -19.00 39.77
CA ARG A 585 -4.85 -20.41 39.49
C ARG A 585 -5.21 -20.84 38.07
N ALA A 586 -5.98 -20.05 37.36
CA ALA A 586 -6.31 -20.29 35.94
C ALA A 586 -5.31 -19.63 34.98
N VAL A 587 -4.24 -18.98 35.47
CA VAL A 587 -3.22 -18.29 34.67
C VAL A 587 -1.80 -18.47 35.24
N ASP A 588 -1.61 -19.48 36.11
CA ASP A 588 -0.31 -19.71 36.77
C ASP A 588 0.62 -20.66 35.97
N GLY A 589 0.19 -21.14 34.80
CA GLY A 589 0.95 -22.06 33.96
C GLY A 589 0.99 -23.50 34.49
N ASN A 590 0.11 -23.86 35.45
CA ASN A 590 0.10 -25.15 36.09
C ASN A 590 -1.29 -25.81 35.98
N THR A 591 -1.45 -26.72 35.04
CA THR A 591 -2.69 -27.49 34.81
C THR A 591 -3.10 -28.38 35.99
N GLY A 592 -2.26 -28.53 37.02
CA GLY A 592 -2.60 -29.20 38.26
C GLY A 592 -3.36 -28.32 39.27
N THR A 593 -3.46 -27.01 39.02
CA THR A 593 -4.26 -26.04 39.78
C THR A 593 -5.46 -25.59 38.97
N ARG A 594 -6.41 -24.88 39.59
CA ARG A 594 -7.58 -24.36 38.89
C ARG A 594 -8.27 -23.22 39.64
N TRP A 595 -8.97 -22.37 38.91
CA TRP A 595 -10.02 -21.54 39.47
C TRP A 595 -11.35 -22.33 39.46
N ALA A 596 -12.18 -22.13 40.48
CA ALA A 596 -13.57 -22.59 40.49
C ALA A 596 -14.47 -21.49 41.05
N SER A 597 -15.58 -21.23 40.37
CA SER A 597 -16.59 -20.24 40.78
C SER A 597 -17.56 -20.79 41.83
N GLY A 598 -18.39 -19.92 42.42
CA GLY A 598 -19.64 -20.31 43.08
C GLY A 598 -20.60 -21.00 42.11
N TRP A 599 -21.59 -21.71 42.65
CA TRP A 599 -22.47 -22.60 41.89
C TRP A 599 -23.71 -21.88 41.34
N SER A 600 -23.47 -20.83 40.52
CA SER A 600 -24.52 -20.11 39.81
C SER A 600 -24.09 -19.86 38.35
N ASP A 601 -25.07 -19.56 37.48
CA ASP A 601 -24.84 -19.42 36.06
C ASP A 601 -24.11 -18.14 35.68
N ASP A 602 -24.44 -17.00 36.28
CA ASP A 602 -23.83 -15.71 36.01
C ASP A 602 -22.54 -15.54 36.79
N GLN A 603 -21.43 -16.06 36.28
CA GLN A 603 -20.10 -15.96 36.85
C GLN A 603 -19.09 -15.51 35.81
N TRP A 604 -18.03 -14.84 36.24
CA TRP A 604 -16.96 -14.42 35.35
C TRP A 604 -15.58 -14.57 35.96
N LEU A 605 -14.60 -14.82 35.09
CA LEU A 605 -13.17 -14.72 35.34
C LEU A 605 -12.60 -13.60 34.46
N ARG A 606 -11.90 -12.63 35.05
CA ARG A 606 -11.23 -11.52 34.37
C ARG A 606 -9.74 -11.59 34.55
N ILE A 607 -9.01 -11.38 33.47
CA ILE A 607 -7.54 -11.36 33.40
C ILE A 607 -7.10 -9.96 33.00
N ASP A 608 -6.11 -9.38 33.68
CA ASP A 608 -5.45 -8.12 33.32
C ASP A 608 -4.07 -8.46 32.73
N LEU A 609 -3.90 -8.25 31.44
CA LEU A 609 -2.66 -8.54 30.70
C LEU A 609 -1.52 -7.55 31.01
N GLY A 610 -1.79 -6.53 31.83
CA GLY A 610 -0.83 -5.51 32.23
C GLY A 610 -0.64 -4.38 31.22
N SER A 611 -0.79 -4.66 29.92
CA SER A 611 -0.72 -3.68 28.84
C SER A 611 -1.73 -4.04 27.74
N THR A 612 -2.10 -3.06 26.93
CA THR A 612 -2.94 -3.31 25.77
C THR A 612 -2.17 -4.12 24.74
N SER A 613 -2.75 -5.24 24.31
CA SER A 613 -2.23 -6.16 23.28
C SER A 613 -3.33 -6.47 22.30
N LEU A 614 -2.99 -6.82 21.06
CA LEU A 614 -3.96 -7.31 20.11
C LEU A 614 -4.30 -8.77 20.45
N VAL A 615 -5.52 -9.03 20.90
CA VAL A 615 -5.99 -10.36 21.32
C VAL A 615 -6.91 -10.92 20.23
N GLY A 616 -6.63 -12.15 19.75
CA GLY A 616 -7.45 -12.81 18.72
C GLY A 616 -7.67 -14.30 18.97
N ARG A 617 -7.04 -14.86 20.01
CA ARG A 617 -7.26 -16.25 20.39
C ARG A 617 -7.29 -16.39 21.92
N VAL A 618 -8.29 -17.12 22.42
CA VAL A 618 -8.37 -17.51 23.83
C VAL A 618 -8.57 -19.04 23.91
N THR A 619 -7.77 -19.69 24.73
CA THR A 619 -7.95 -21.13 25.04
C THR A 619 -8.43 -21.30 26.46
N LEU A 620 -9.35 -22.22 26.68
CA LEU A 620 -9.97 -22.52 27.98
C LEU A 620 -9.79 -24.01 28.25
N ASP A 621 -8.95 -24.36 29.22
CA ASP A 621 -8.80 -25.74 29.68
C ASP A 621 -9.78 -25.98 30.86
N TRP A 622 -10.99 -26.49 30.50
CA TRP A 622 -12.04 -26.74 31.46
C TRP A 622 -11.73 -27.98 32.29
N GLU A 623 -11.95 -27.86 33.58
CA GLU A 623 -12.16 -29.01 34.44
C GLU A 623 -13.54 -29.61 34.16
N ARG A 624 -14.00 -30.64 34.90
CA ARG A 624 -15.30 -31.26 34.69
C ARG A 624 -16.49 -30.31 34.81
N ALA A 625 -16.34 -29.22 35.56
CA ALA A 625 -17.34 -28.17 35.75
C ALA A 625 -17.16 -27.08 34.67
N TYR A 626 -17.71 -27.31 33.50
CA TYR A 626 -17.52 -26.46 32.32
C TYR A 626 -18.69 -25.52 32.03
N GLY A 627 -18.46 -24.57 31.17
CA GLY A 627 -19.48 -23.66 30.62
C GLY A 627 -20.16 -24.26 29.40
N LYS A 628 -21.49 -24.45 29.45
CA LYS A 628 -22.32 -24.84 28.31
C LYS A 628 -22.60 -23.63 27.40
N ALA A 629 -22.96 -22.50 28.00
CA ALA A 629 -23.07 -21.23 27.31
C ALA A 629 -22.17 -20.21 28.02
N TYR A 630 -21.29 -19.57 27.24
CA TYR A 630 -20.41 -18.53 27.75
C TYR A 630 -19.92 -17.63 26.62
N ARG A 631 -19.35 -16.50 26.96
CA ARG A 631 -18.76 -15.55 26.01
C ARG A 631 -17.39 -15.08 26.46
N ILE A 632 -16.57 -14.73 25.50
CA ILE A 632 -15.31 -14.02 25.68
C ILE A 632 -15.56 -12.54 25.44
N GLU A 633 -15.17 -11.73 26.38
CA GLU A 633 -15.28 -10.28 26.31
C GLU A 633 -13.92 -9.65 26.51
N VAL A 634 -13.66 -8.55 25.84
CA VAL A 634 -12.40 -7.80 25.92
C VAL A 634 -12.67 -6.35 26.27
N SER A 635 -11.67 -5.69 26.86
CA SER A 635 -11.73 -4.28 27.23
C SER A 635 -10.34 -3.67 27.29
N THR A 636 -10.19 -2.41 26.92
CA THR A 636 -8.96 -1.63 27.10
C THR A 636 -8.89 -0.96 28.48
N ASP A 637 -10.03 -0.65 29.10
CA ASP A 637 -10.14 0.11 30.35
C ASP A 637 -10.67 -0.70 31.53
N GLY A 638 -11.11 -1.94 31.29
CA GLY A 638 -11.69 -2.84 32.31
C GLY A 638 -13.11 -2.48 32.77
N THR A 639 -13.75 -1.51 32.13
CA THR A 639 -15.11 -1.04 32.44
C THR A 639 -16.05 -1.22 31.25
N ASN A 640 -15.63 -0.86 30.05
CA ASN A 640 -16.35 -1.00 28.80
C ASN A 640 -15.96 -2.33 28.16
N TRP A 641 -16.94 -3.25 27.98
CA TRP A 641 -16.71 -4.60 27.53
C TRP A 641 -17.33 -4.85 26.16
N GLN A 642 -16.55 -5.38 25.25
CA GLN A 642 -16.97 -5.86 23.93
C GLN A 642 -16.99 -7.39 23.93
N SER A 643 -18.12 -8.01 23.54
CA SER A 643 -18.17 -9.45 23.29
C SER A 643 -17.55 -9.76 21.92
N VAL A 644 -16.51 -10.58 21.92
CA VAL A 644 -15.75 -10.92 20.70
C VAL A 644 -15.97 -12.36 20.23
N TRP A 645 -16.49 -13.21 21.12
CA TRP A 645 -16.82 -14.61 20.81
C TRP A 645 -17.83 -15.16 21.81
N SER A 646 -18.66 -16.11 21.37
CA SER A 646 -19.61 -16.81 22.27
C SER A 646 -19.98 -18.19 21.77
N THR A 647 -20.39 -19.06 22.69
CA THR A 647 -20.98 -20.38 22.40
C THR A 647 -22.17 -20.67 23.28
N THR A 648 -23.06 -21.54 22.81
CA THR A 648 -24.18 -22.13 23.58
C THR A 648 -24.10 -23.65 23.62
N THR A 649 -23.03 -24.24 23.11
CA THR A 649 -22.82 -25.67 22.91
C THR A 649 -21.50 -26.18 23.46
N GLY A 650 -20.91 -25.47 24.44
CA GLY A 650 -19.70 -25.93 25.12
C GLY A 650 -19.87 -27.31 25.72
N ASP A 651 -18.89 -28.17 25.62
CA ASP A 651 -18.87 -29.58 26.02
C ASP A 651 -17.71 -29.91 26.99
N GLY A 652 -16.92 -28.91 27.40
CA GLY A 652 -15.78 -29.06 28.31
C GLY A 652 -14.48 -29.47 27.58
N GLY A 653 -13.46 -29.81 28.37
CA GLY A 653 -12.12 -30.07 27.83
C GLY A 653 -11.40 -28.79 27.36
N LEU A 654 -10.67 -28.84 26.25
CA LEU A 654 -9.93 -27.69 25.73
C LEU A 654 -10.72 -26.96 24.64
N ASP A 655 -11.31 -25.84 24.99
CA ASP A 655 -11.95 -24.94 24.03
C ASP A 655 -10.97 -23.94 23.44
N THR A 656 -11.12 -23.62 22.17
CA THR A 656 -10.35 -22.58 21.48
C THR A 656 -11.29 -21.59 20.79
N ALA A 657 -11.39 -20.39 21.35
CA ALA A 657 -12.09 -19.27 20.74
C ALA A 657 -11.12 -18.47 19.85
N ARG A 658 -11.47 -18.31 18.57
CA ARG A 658 -10.72 -17.48 17.59
C ARG A 658 -11.64 -16.38 17.07
N PHE A 659 -11.13 -15.17 17.00
CA PHE A 659 -11.84 -13.98 16.54
C PHE A 659 -10.87 -12.98 15.92
N ALA A 660 -11.41 -11.96 15.23
CA ALA A 660 -10.57 -10.87 14.73
C ALA A 660 -9.77 -10.23 15.86
N GLY A 661 -8.52 -9.89 15.60
CA GLY A 661 -7.68 -9.24 16.59
C GLY A 661 -8.30 -7.92 17.09
N VAL A 662 -8.46 -7.81 18.40
CA VAL A 662 -9.02 -6.61 19.05
C VAL A 662 -8.05 -6.10 20.10
N PRO A 663 -7.75 -4.79 20.13
CA PRO A 663 -6.94 -4.19 21.19
C PRO A 663 -7.61 -4.44 22.57
N ALA A 664 -6.89 -5.10 23.46
CA ALA A 664 -7.39 -5.41 24.80
C ALA A 664 -6.28 -5.42 25.85
N ARG A 665 -6.53 -4.84 27.00
CA ARG A 665 -5.76 -5.04 28.23
C ARG A 665 -6.41 -6.06 29.13
N HIS A 666 -7.75 -6.16 29.07
CA HIS A 666 -8.52 -7.06 29.93
C HIS A 666 -9.29 -8.05 29.10
N VAL A 667 -9.25 -9.32 29.48
CA VAL A 667 -10.02 -10.41 28.91
C VAL A 667 -10.94 -10.97 29.98
N ARG A 668 -12.22 -11.20 29.66
CA ARG A 668 -13.21 -11.78 30.57
C ARG A 668 -13.87 -12.98 29.97
N ILE A 669 -13.86 -14.10 30.68
CA ILE A 669 -14.65 -15.29 30.40
C ILE A 669 -15.93 -15.15 31.21
N HIS A 670 -17.07 -14.98 30.54
CA HIS A 670 -18.37 -14.76 31.21
C HIS A 670 -19.31 -15.93 30.96
N GLY A 671 -19.53 -16.73 31.99
CA GLY A 671 -20.44 -17.89 31.97
C GLY A 671 -21.89 -17.45 32.04
N LEU A 672 -22.70 -17.99 31.14
CA LEU A 672 -24.15 -17.74 31.00
C LEU A 672 -25.00 -18.95 31.37
N GLN A 673 -24.46 -20.15 31.14
CA GLN A 673 -25.10 -21.42 31.53
C GLN A 673 -24.01 -22.45 31.84
N ARG A 674 -24.11 -23.07 33.01
CA ARG A 674 -23.24 -24.18 33.43
C ARG A 674 -23.55 -25.44 32.66
N GLY A 675 -22.55 -26.28 32.40
CA GLY A 675 -22.70 -27.61 31.82
C GLY A 675 -23.03 -28.69 32.88
N THR A 676 -22.82 -28.39 34.17
CA THR A 676 -23.00 -29.30 35.29
C THR A 676 -23.71 -28.63 36.44
N ASN A 677 -23.98 -29.37 37.54
CA ASN A 677 -24.57 -28.81 38.77
C ASN A 677 -23.54 -28.01 39.61
N TRP A 678 -22.26 -28.11 39.33
CA TRP A 678 -21.19 -27.30 39.96
C TRP A 678 -21.09 -25.92 39.32
N GLY A 679 -20.14 -25.09 39.77
CA GLY A 679 -19.82 -23.79 39.15
C GLY A 679 -19.10 -23.92 37.80
N TYR A 680 -18.28 -22.94 37.49
CA TYR A 680 -17.31 -22.99 36.37
C TYR A 680 -15.92 -23.26 36.93
N SER A 681 -15.14 -24.12 36.28
CA SER A 681 -13.83 -24.47 36.76
C SER A 681 -12.85 -24.56 35.58
N LEU A 682 -11.78 -23.76 35.64
CA LEU A 682 -10.74 -23.66 34.61
C LEU A 682 -9.39 -24.04 35.20
N HIS A 683 -8.74 -25.04 34.59
CA HIS A 683 -7.35 -25.38 34.88
C HIS A 683 -6.44 -24.28 34.40
N GLU A 684 -6.60 -23.84 33.16
CA GLU A 684 -5.76 -22.82 32.55
C GLU A 684 -6.53 -22.00 31.50
N VAL A 685 -6.21 -20.74 31.41
CA VAL A 685 -6.64 -19.83 30.37
C VAL A 685 -5.42 -19.31 29.59
N GLY A 686 -5.39 -19.58 28.29
CA GLY A 686 -4.42 -18.99 27.39
C GLY A 686 -5.03 -17.79 26.66
N VAL A 687 -4.30 -16.69 26.61
CA VAL A 687 -4.62 -15.51 25.79
C VAL A 687 -3.46 -15.25 24.87
N TYR A 688 -3.75 -15.13 23.58
CA TYR A 688 -2.71 -14.98 22.57
C TYR A 688 -3.05 -13.82 21.64
N SER A 689 -2.00 -13.14 21.15
CA SER A 689 -2.19 -12.25 20.03
C SER A 689 -2.70 -13.04 18.81
N THR A 690 -3.35 -12.35 17.91
CA THR A 690 -3.76 -12.94 16.63
C THR A 690 -2.61 -13.58 15.93
#